data_aa36941a74adc94ecc74b4e5962d665f
#
_entry.id   aa36941a74adc94ecc74b4e5962d665f
#
_cell.length_a   1.000
_cell.length_b   1.000
_cell.length_c   1.000
_cell.angle_alpha   90.00
_cell.angle_beta   90.00
_cell.angle_gamma   90.00
#
_symmetry.space_group_name_H-M   'P 1'
#
loop_
_entity.id
_entity.type
_entity.pdbx_description
1 polymer ?
#
loop_
_entity_poly.entity_id
_entity_poly.type
_entity_poly.pdbx_seq_one_letter_code
_entity_poly.pdbx_strand_id
1 'polypeptide(L)'
;MKISYFKIGLALFLFILTGCGAEQNLKKGEEHLALGEYFDAATQFKQAYQKTPIKERDRRGMIANRMALCYERINLTQKASAAYHNAGRYHKLTANEQLRLGRLLLKNGQYKEAEKLFITLQAEHNSDSLLIANGLMSARMAPQWKKAGSRYEVKKMTVFNSRRAEYSPMLMGDQSEYLYFTSTRDEAQGANNNGITGTKSGDIFRSEKDNKGNWKKPVPAEGELNTAFDEGACAFSPDQRTMYLTQCAVDPEYPRSAQLMTATRQDAQWSKATKLEISRDTLSSFAHPAVSPDGKWLYFTSDMPGGMGGLDIWRVRITESGLGGIENPGAPINTPGNEAFPTFRPNGDLYFSSDGHPGMGGLDIFIARYDNARQRYKIIHPGYPLNSMADDFGMTFEGFKNKGFFASNRNDSHGWDHLYAFENPEIIQTIKGWVYEMDGYELTEAQVYLVGNDGTNVKIAVKGDGSFTQEVQPGVDYVMLATCKGYLNHKEEIHIETSKESEEHVLQFPLASITAPVLIDNIFYDLNKATLRPESSQALDKLVQLLNDNPHVAIELGAHCDYRGTTEYNLQLSQRRAESVIKYLIEKGIENQRLVAKGYGKGVPKSVNRKLSEKYEWLQTGEKLTESFIAKQLKDNQEICNQLNRRTEFRVIKTTYGLLDKDGKLLNKPQRPSKKQNENPDDELFLIQ
;
A
#
# COMPACT_ATOMS: atom_id res chain seq x y z
N MET A 1 57.36 -27.79 57.29
CA MET A 1 56.10 -27.07 57.64
C MET A 1 56.05 -25.61 57.31
N LYS A 2 57.05 -24.96 56.70
CA LYS A 2 57.07 -23.53 56.32
C LYS A 2 56.60 -23.25 54.85
N ILE A 3 56.54 -24.25 53.96
CA ILE A 3 56.17 -24.11 52.58
C ILE A 3 54.62 -24.09 52.36
N SER A 4 53.87 -24.67 53.33
CA SER A 4 52.39 -24.76 53.22
C SER A 4 51.70 -23.42 53.55
N TYR A 5 52.25 -22.59 54.46
CA TYR A 5 51.67 -21.32 54.86
C TYR A 5 51.89 -20.21 53.83
N PHE A 6 52.97 -20.27 53.02
CA PHE A 6 53.26 -19.31 51.97
C PHE A 6 52.29 -19.51 50.74
N LYS A 7 51.97 -20.74 50.44
CA LYS A 7 50.99 -21.02 49.39
C LYS A 7 49.57 -20.69 49.78
N ILE A 8 49.17 -20.85 51.03
CA ILE A 8 47.86 -20.45 51.55
C ILE A 8 47.74 -18.90 51.62
N GLY A 9 48.79 -18.23 52.09
CA GLY A 9 48.84 -16.76 52.14
C GLY A 9 48.81 -16.12 50.76
N LEU A 10 49.52 -16.69 49.75
CA LEU A 10 49.52 -16.21 48.39
C LEU A 10 48.17 -16.46 47.70
N ALA A 11 47.52 -17.62 47.98
CA ALA A 11 46.19 -17.91 47.50
C ALA A 11 45.11 -16.99 48.10
N LEU A 12 45.21 -16.68 49.44
CA LEU A 12 44.32 -15.71 50.11
C LEU A 12 44.54 -14.28 49.56
N PHE A 13 45.80 -13.86 49.36
CA PHE A 13 46.15 -12.54 48.85
C PHE A 13 45.69 -12.37 47.38
N LEU A 14 45.80 -13.41 46.54
CA LEU A 14 45.22 -13.41 45.18
C LEU A 14 43.69 -13.37 45.21
N PHE A 15 43.04 -14.02 46.19
CA PHE A 15 41.57 -13.98 46.33
C PHE A 15 41.06 -12.60 46.78
N ILE A 16 41.81 -11.88 47.63
CA ILE A 16 41.50 -10.53 48.08
C ILE A 16 41.70 -9.53 46.93
N LEU A 17 42.76 -9.67 46.13
CA LEU A 17 43.03 -8.82 44.97
C LEU A 17 42.01 -8.99 43.85
N THR A 18 41.50 -10.20 43.62
CA THR A 18 40.46 -10.46 42.61
C THR A 18 39.09 -9.94 43.07
N GLY A 19 38.76 -10.03 44.35
CA GLY A 19 37.55 -9.46 44.93
C GLY A 19 37.50 -7.93 44.87
N CYS A 20 38.60 -7.26 45.17
CA CYS A 20 38.73 -5.79 45.06
C CYS A 20 38.57 -5.32 43.60
N GLY A 21 39.11 -6.05 42.61
CA GLY A 21 39.03 -5.67 41.21
C GLY A 21 37.63 -5.88 40.60
N ALA A 22 36.86 -6.87 41.06
CA ALA A 22 35.48 -7.08 40.65
C ALA A 22 34.57 -5.97 41.20
N GLU A 23 34.74 -5.60 42.48
CA GLU A 23 33.99 -4.53 43.15
C GLU A 23 34.22 -3.16 42.51
N GLN A 24 35.47 -2.84 42.21
CA GLN A 24 35.82 -1.58 41.55
C GLN A 24 35.19 -1.46 40.17
N ASN A 25 35.21 -2.54 39.36
CA ASN A 25 34.57 -2.53 38.04
C ASN A 25 33.06 -2.47 38.15
N LEU A 26 32.44 -3.13 39.13
CA LEU A 26 31.01 -3.04 39.38
C LEU A 26 30.58 -1.61 39.70
N LYS A 27 31.32 -0.94 40.64
CA LYS A 27 31.05 0.45 41.01
C LYS A 27 31.17 1.40 39.80
N LYS A 28 32.24 1.28 39.01
CA LYS A 28 32.40 2.07 37.77
C LYS A 28 31.28 1.80 36.78
N GLY A 29 30.85 0.55 36.65
CA GLY A 29 29.72 0.19 35.80
C GLY A 29 28.40 0.87 36.19
N GLU A 30 28.12 0.94 37.52
CA GLU A 30 26.94 1.66 38.05
C GLU A 30 27.07 3.18 37.84
N GLU A 31 28.27 3.77 38.02
CA GLU A 31 28.54 5.19 37.75
C GLU A 31 28.24 5.54 36.26
N HIS A 32 28.79 4.79 35.31
CA HIS A 32 28.53 5.00 33.89
C HIS A 32 27.04 4.76 33.54
N LEU A 33 26.41 3.74 34.14
CA LEU A 33 24.97 3.46 33.91
C LEU A 33 24.11 4.63 34.40
N ALA A 34 24.42 5.23 35.54
CA ALA A 34 23.70 6.38 36.06
C ALA A 34 23.83 7.62 35.18
N LEU A 35 24.94 7.76 34.46
CA LEU A 35 25.13 8.81 33.44
C LEU A 35 24.53 8.46 32.06
N GLY A 36 23.99 7.23 31.85
CA GLY A 36 23.49 6.79 30.58
C GLY A 36 24.60 6.39 29.59
N GLU A 37 25.83 6.18 30.05
CA GLU A 37 26.96 5.74 29.23
C GLU A 37 26.98 4.20 29.12
N TYR A 38 25.98 3.69 28.35
CA TYR A 38 25.65 2.26 28.32
C TYR A 38 26.78 1.37 27.78
N PHE A 39 27.59 1.84 26.84
CA PHE A 39 28.71 1.06 26.29
C PHE A 39 29.83 0.92 27.34
N ASP A 40 30.17 2.01 27.98
CA ASP A 40 31.20 2.01 29.02
C ASP A 40 30.74 1.21 30.22
N ALA A 41 29.47 1.37 30.65
CA ALA A 41 28.86 0.55 31.70
C ALA A 41 28.92 -0.94 31.36
N ALA A 42 28.51 -1.34 30.16
CA ALA A 42 28.56 -2.75 29.69
C ALA A 42 29.99 -3.30 29.72
N THR A 43 30.97 -2.48 29.35
CA THR A 43 32.40 -2.85 29.38
C THR A 43 32.87 -3.12 30.80
N GLN A 44 32.54 -2.24 31.76
CA GLN A 44 32.87 -2.41 33.16
C GLN A 44 32.14 -3.61 33.79
N PHE A 45 30.85 -3.77 33.54
CA PHE A 45 30.09 -4.94 34.00
C PHE A 45 30.64 -6.24 33.47
N LYS A 46 31.04 -6.30 32.16
CA LYS A 46 31.69 -7.48 31.58
C LYS A 46 32.97 -7.85 32.31
N GLN A 47 33.83 -6.86 32.65
CA GLN A 47 35.04 -7.09 33.44
C GLN A 47 34.71 -7.54 34.86
N ALA A 48 33.72 -6.93 35.52
CA ALA A 48 33.24 -7.34 36.84
C ALA A 48 32.73 -8.81 36.78
N TYR A 49 31.92 -9.18 35.79
CA TYR A 49 31.41 -10.55 35.60
C TYR A 49 32.54 -11.58 35.47
N GLN A 50 33.57 -11.26 34.68
CA GLN A 50 34.70 -12.15 34.44
C GLN A 50 35.56 -12.37 35.75
N LYS A 51 35.69 -11.32 36.57
CA LYS A 51 36.44 -11.37 37.83
C LYS A 51 35.64 -11.94 39.01
N THR A 52 34.29 -12.02 38.91
CA THR A 52 33.44 -12.56 39.97
C THR A 52 33.49 -14.09 39.97
N PRO A 53 33.85 -14.72 41.12
CA PRO A 53 33.91 -16.19 41.22
C PRO A 53 32.59 -16.89 40.88
N ILE A 54 32.67 -18.08 40.28
CA ILE A 54 31.47 -18.87 39.85
C ILE A 54 30.58 -19.23 41.04
N LYS A 55 31.13 -19.38 42.22
CA LYS A 55 30.42 -19.67 43.49
C LYS A 55 29.51 -18.53 43.94
N GLU A 56 29.80 -17.28 43.54
CA GLU A 56 29.00 -16.10 43.86
C GLU A 56 27.84 -15.96 42.87
N ARG A 57 26.92 -16.92 42.89
CA ARG A 57 25.86 -17.08 41.88
C ARG A 57 24.98 -15.84 41.76
N ASP A 58 24.44 -15.34 42.87
CA ASP A 58 23.52 -14.20 42.89
C ASP A 58 24.18 -12.95 42.33
N ARG A 59 25.42 -12.69 42.70
CA ARG A 59 26.20 -11.57 42.20
C ARG A 59 26.46 -11.67 40.71
N ARG A 60 26.81 -12.86 40.21
CA ARG A 60 26.97 -13.09 38.76
C ARG A 60 25.65 -12.86 38.01
N GLY A 61 24.52 -13.31 38.55
CA GLY A 61 23.20 -13.09 38.00
C GLY A 61 22.85 -11.60 37.88
N MET A 62 23.07 -10.84 38.97
CA MET A 62 22.87 -9.39 39.00
C MET A 62 23.74 -8.68 37.94
N ILE A 63 25.04 -8.98 37.88
CA ILE A 63 25.94 -8.34 36.89
C ILE A 63 25.52 -8.70 35.46
N ALA A 64 25.14 -9.96 35.21
CA ALA A 64 24.67 -10.38 33.90
C ALA A 64 23.39 -9.61 33.46
N ASN A 65 22.49 -9.35 34.40
CA ASN A 65 21.30 -8.54 34.16
C ASN A 65 21.63 -7.07 33.85
N ARG A 66 22.57 -6.45 34.59
CA ARG A 66 23.09 -5.10 34.29
C ARG A 66 23.72 -5.05 32.87
N MET A 67 24.50 -6.06 32.51
CA MET A 67 25.07 -6.17 31.16
C MET A 67 23.98 -6.27 30.11
N ALA A 68 22.95 -7.10 30.36
CA ALA A 68 21.83 -7.27 29.44
C ALA A 68 21.12 -5.95 29.15
N LEU A 69 20.80 -5.18 30.21
CA LEU A 69 20.19 -3.85 30.10
C LEU A 69 21.06 -2.91 29.25
N CYS A 70 22.35 -2.86 29.50
CA CYS A 70 23.25 -1.99 28.73
C CYS A 70 23.33 -2.41 27.26
N TYR A 71 23.48 -3.70 26.98
CA TYR A 71 23.52 -4.20 25.60
C TYR A 71 22.19 -3.97 24.85
N GLU A 72 21.06 -4.09 25.55
CA GLU A 72 19.73 -3.77 24.98
C GLU A 72 19.66 -2.29 24.55
N ARG A 73 20.11 -1.37 25.42
CA ARG A 73 20.09 0.08 25.18
C ARG A 73 20.98 0.53 24.01
N ILE A 74 22.02 -0.21 23.68
CA ILE A 74 22.91 0.07 22.54
C ILE A 74 22.68 -0.88 21.37
N ASN A 75 21.53 -1.53 21.35
CA ASN A 75 21.08 -2.36 20.23
C ASN A 75 21.95 -3.60 19.90
N LEU A 76 22.75 -4.08 20.86
CA LEU A 76 23.48 -5.33 20.74
C LEU A 76 22.59 -6.51 21.15
N THR A 77 21.52 -6.74 20.39
CA THR A 77 20.38 -7.62 20.73
C THR A 77 20.75 -9.06 21.05
N GLN A 78 21.69 -9.65 20.28
CA GLN A 78 22.17 -11.00 20.55
C GLN A 78 22.96 -11.09 21.87
N LYS A 79 23.80 -10.07 22.17
CA LYS A 79 24.54 -10.02 23.45
C LYS A 79 23.60 -9.77 24.63
N ALA A 80 22.59 -8.92 24.45
CA ALA A 80 21.57 -8.67 25.45
C ALA A 80 20.78 -9.94 25.80
N SER A 81 20.26 -10.64 24.78
CA SER A 81 19.55 -11.90 24.94
C SER A 81 20.41 -12.96 25.64
N ALA A 82 21.68 -13.15 25.21
CA ALA A 82 22.60 -14.06 25.85
C ALA A 82 22.89 -13.69 27.32
N ALA A 83 22.96 -12.41 27.66
CA ALA A 83 23.17 -11.93 29.00
C ALA A 83 21.94 -12.16 29.91
N TYR A 84 20.70 -11.96 29.42
CA TYR A 84 19.48 -12.34 30.14
C TYR A 84 19.38 -13.85 30.37
N HIS A 85 19.66 -14.66 29.33
CA HIS A 85 19.73 -16.11 29.54
C HIS A 85 20.76 -16.51 30.59
N ASN A 86 21.92 -15.84 30.62
CA ASN A 86 22.92 -16.05 31.64
C ASN A 86 22.41 -15.66 33.05
N ALA A 87 21.74 -14.51 33.17
CA ALA A 87 21.13 -14.10 34.44
C ALA A 87 20.12 -15.16 34.92
N GLY A 88 19.29 -15.68 34.05
CA GLY A 88 18.29 -16.72 34.33
C GLY A 88 18.87 -18.07 34.79
N ARG A 89 20.16 -18.34 34.55
CA ARG A 89 20.85 -19.52 35.11
C ARG A 89 21.18 -19.38 36.60
N TYR A 90 21.19 -18.16 37.13
CA TYR A 90 21.58 -17.88 38.48
C TYR A 90 20.39 -17.52 39.39
N HIS A 91 19.38 -16.86 38.88
CA HIS A 91 18.12 -16.55 39.57
C HIS A 91 16.92 -16.58 38.61
N LYS A 92 15.70 -16.69 39.14
CA LYS A 92 14.49 -16.56 38.34
C LYS A 92 14.39 -15.12 37.85
N LEU A 93 14.30 -14.93 36.53
CA LEU A 93 14.07 -13.61 35.95
C LEU A 93 12.71 -13.04 36.43
N THR A 94 12.70 -11.76 36.75
CA THR A 94 11.48 -11.03 37.04
C THR A 94 10.60 -10.93 35.77
N ALA A 95 9.33 -10.62 35.95
CA ALA A 95 8.40 -10.44 34.82
C ALA A 95 8.90 -9.38 33.80
N ASN A 96 9.46 -8.27 34.28
CA ASN A 96 10.02 -7.21 33.42
C ASN A 96 11.25 -7.72 32.65
N GLU A 97 12.16 -8.46 33.29
CA GLU A 97 13.33 -9.06 32.63
C GLU A 97 12.90 -10.10 31.57
N GLN A 98 11.86 -10.89 31.86
CA GLN A 98 11.28 -11.83 30.92
C GLN A 98 10.60 -11.11 29.74
N LEU A 99 9.88 -10.00 30.00
CA LEU A 99 9.27 -9.17 28.95
C LEU A 99 10.36 -8.59 28.02
N ARG A 100 11.44 -8.03 28.59
CA ARG A 100 12.60 -7.53 27.82
C ARG A 100 13.24 -8.64 27.00
N LEU A 101 13.46 -9.82 27.58
CA LEU A 101 13.99 -10.97 26.86
C LEU A 101 13.05 -11.39 25.71
N GLY A 102 11.73 -11.43 25.94
CA GLY A 102 10.75 -11.74 24.90
C GLY A 102 10.83 -10.79 23.70
N ARG A 103 10.95 -9.49 23.96
CA ARG A 103 11.12 -8.47 22.92
C ARG A 103 12.45 -8.61 22.17
N LEU A 104 13.55 -8.93 22.87
CA LEU A 104 14.84 -9.24 22.22
C LEU A 104 14.79 -10.50 21.37
N LEU A 105 14.02 -11.52 21.77
CA LEU A 105 13.82 -12.72 20.99
C LEU A 105 13.05 -12.41 19.68
N LEU A 106 12.03 -11.53 19.72
CA LEU A 106 11.37 -11.03 18.50
C LEU A 106 12.38 -10.36 17.56
N LYS A 107 13.18 -9.44 18.11
CA LYS A 107 14.18 -8.68 17.37
C LYS A 107 15.31 -9.54 16.78
N ASN A 108 15.56 -10.70 17.39
CA ASN A 108 16.49 -11.73 16.88
C ASN A 108 15.81 -12.74 15.94
N GLY A 109 14.51 -12.60 15.64
CA GLY A 109 13.75 -13.53 14.80
C GLY A 109 13.43 -14.88 15.44
N GLN A 110 13.61 -15.01 16.77
CA GLN A 110 13.38 -16.24 17.55
C GLN A 110 11.90 -16.32 17.99
N TYR A 111 10.97 -16.21 17.03
CA TYR A 111 9.53 -16.06 17.27
C TYR A 111 8.91 -17.19 18.09
N LYS A 112 9.33 -18.46 17.88
CA LYS A 112 8.79 -19.61 18.63
C LYS A 112 9.18 -19.57 20.11
N GLU A 113 10.37 -19.09 20.42
CA GLU A 113 10.84 -18.95 21.80
C GLU A 113 10.17 -17.75 22.47
N ALA A 114 10.05 -16.62 21.75
CA ALA A 114 9.30 -15.45 22.19
C ALA A 114 7.84 -15.79 22.50
N GLU A 115 7.14 -16.53 21.63
CA GLU A 115 5.75 -16.96 21.84
C GLU A 115 5.58 -17.73 23.14
N LYS A 116 6.44 -18.73 23.40
CA LYS A 116 6.39 -19.50 24.65
C LYS A 116 6.55 -18.60 25.86
N LEU A 117 7.50 -17.66 25.81
CA LEU A 117 7.77 -16.74 26.92
C LEU A 117 6.58 -15.80 27.16
N PHE A 118 5.99 -15.22 26.10
CA PHE A 118 4.81 -14.35 26.24
C PHE A 118 3.57 -15.09 26.74
N ILE A 119 3.35 -16.36 26.35
CA ILE A 119 2.28 -17.20 26.92
C ILE A 119 2.47 -17.38 28.42
N THR A 120 3.70 -17.65 28.88
CA THR A 120 4.00 -17.77 30.31
C THR A 120 3.73 -16.47 31.05
N LEU A 121 4.19 -15.33 30.51
CA LEU A 121 3.95 -14.00 31.08
C LEU A 121 2.46 -13.66 31.15
N GLN A 122 1.68 -13.96 30.11
CA GLN A 122 0.25 -13.71 30.09
C GLN A 122 -0.49 -14.51 31.16
N ALA A 123 -0.07 -15.75 31.44
CA ALA A 123 -0.66 -16.57 32.50
C ALA A 123 -0.35 -16.04 33.91
N GLU A 124 0.75 -15.30 34.10
CA GLU A 124 1.14 -14.70 35.39
C GLU A 124 0.43 -13.36 35.71
N HIS A 125 -0.50 -12.89 34.87
CA HIS A 125 -1.27 -11.64 35.05
C HIS A 125 -0.42 -10.40 35.33
N ASN A 126 0.55 -10.12 34.48
CA ASN A 126 1.47 -9.01 34.65
C ASN A 126 0.80 -7.63 34.40
N SER A 127 1.33 -6.58 35.05
CA SER A 127 0.91 -5.17 34.87
C SER A 127 1.08 -4.64 33.45
N ASP A 128 2.02 -5.20 32.65
CA ASP A 128 2.28 -4.82 31.24
C ASP A 128 1.46 -5.66 30.25
N SER A 129 0.18 -5.87 30.55
CA SER A 129 -0.70 -6.77 29.78
C SER A 129 -0.77 -6.44 28.29
N LEU A 130 -0.77 -5.14 27.90
CA LEU A 130 -0.80 -4.71 26.51
C LEU A 130 0.50 -5.07 25.76
N LEU A 131 1.68 -4.82 26.36
CA LEU A 131 2.96 -5.21 25.74
C LEU A 131 3.11 -6.72 25.60
N ILE A 132 2.62 -7.48 26.58
CA ILE A 132 2.63 -8.94 26.52
C ILE A 132 1.69 -9.44 25.41
N ALA A 133 0.47 -8.90 25.33
CA ALA A 133 -0.49 -9.25 24.31
C ALA A 133 0.02 -8.91 22.89
N ASN A 134 0.57 -7.71 22.72
CA ASN A 134 1.16 -7.26 21.46
C ASN A 134 2.40 -8.07 21.08
N GLY A 135 3.27 -8.40 22.04
CA GLY A 135 4.43 -9.27 21.84
C GLY A 135 4.04 -10.68 21.41
N LEU A 136 3.00 -11.26 22.01
CA LEU A 136 2.45 -12.56 21.62
C LEU A 136 1.87 -12.51 20.20
N MET A 137 1.14 -11.45 19.86
CA MET A 137 0.62 -11.22 18.51
C MET A 137 1.77 -11.10 17.51
N SER A 138 2.80 -10.33 17.82
CA SER A 138 4.02 -10.19 16.99
C SER A 138 4.69 -11.54 16.74
N ALA A 139 4.88 -12.35 17.78
CA ALA A 139 5.51 -13.67 17.67
C ALA A 139 4.76 -14.61 16.70
N ARG A 140 3.43 -14.54 16.68
CA ARG A 140 2.54 -15.33 15.82
C ARG A 140 2.43 -14.80 14.40
N MET A 141 2.31 -13.47 14.26
CA MET A 141 2.00 -12.83 12.98
C MET A 141 3.24 -12.49 12.15
N ALA A 142 4.39 -12.18 12.74
CA ALA A 142 5.59 -11.81 11.99
C ALA A 142 6.03 -12.84 10.94
N PRO A 143 6.03 -14.16 11.22
CA PRO A 143 6.31 -15.16 10.19
C PRO A 143 5.29 -15.17 9.05
N GLN A 144 4.02 -14.88 9.35
CA GLN A 144 2.95 -14.83 8.37
C GLN A 144 3.07 -13.58 7.49
N TRP A 145 3.32 -12.39 8.08
CA TRP A 145 3.58 -11.15 7.35
C TRP A 145 4.79 -11.27 6.45
N LYS A 146 5.87 -11.92 6.93
CA LYS A 146 7.07 -12.19 6.12
C LYS A 146 6.74 -13.08 4.92
N LYS A 147 5.90 -14.10 5.09
CA LYS A 147 5.48 -15.02 4.01
C LYS A 147 4.54 -14.34 3.02
N ALA A 148 3.58 -13.55 3.51
CA ALA A 148 2.61 -12.84 2.67
C ALA A 148 3.30 -11.76 1.82
N GLY A 149 4.26 -11.04 2.40
CA GLY A 149 4.89 -9.89 1.77
C GLY A 149 3.91 -8.72 1.61
N SER A 150 4.43 -7.62 1.14
CA SER A 150 3.67 -6.44 0.70
C SER A 150 4.23 -5.96 -0.64
N ARG A 151 3.65 -4.92 -1.20
CA ARG A 151 4.12 -4.32 -2.47
C ARG A 151 5.36 -3.44 -2.33
N TYR A 152 5.81 -3.18 -1.11
CA TYR A 152 7.02 -2.40 -0.91
C TYR A 152 8.24 -3.10 -1.51
N GLU A 153 9.00 -2.35 -2.29
CA GLU A 153 10.34 -2.72 -2.72
C GLU A 153 11.35 -1.99 -1.86
N VAL A 154 12.35 -2.70 -1.35
CA VAL A 154 13.35 -2.14 -0.42
C VAL A 154 14.75 -2.45 -0.91
N LYS A 155 15.60 -1.42 -1.01
CA LYS A 155 16.97 -1.53 -1.51
C LYS A 155 17.95 -0.75 -0.66
N LYS A 156 19.05 -1.39 -0.23
CA LYS A 156 20.15 -0.72 0.49
C LYS A 156 20.85 0.29 -0.42
N MET A 157 21.07 1.51 0.07
CA MET A 157 21.64 2.63 -0.70
C MET A 157 23.14 2.71 -0.50
N THR A 158 23.91 2.10 -1.39
CA THR A 158 25.38 2.06 -1.28
C THR A 158 26.05 3.44 -1.39
N VAL A 159 25.43 4.41 -2.08
CA VAL A 159 25.98 5.75 -2.24
C VAL A 159 26.00 6.54 -0.94
N PHE A 160 25.02 6.31 -0.05
CA PHE A 160 24.91 7.02 1.22
C PHE A 160 25.66 6.32 2.34
N ASN A 161 25.67 4.99 2.33
CA ASN A 161 26.17 4.17 3.43
C ASN A 161 27.71 4.06 3.40
N SER A 162 28.30 4.22 4.56
CA SER A 162 29.74 4.03 4.82
C SER A 162 30.00 2.65 5.47
N ARG A 163 31.12 2.52 6.16
CA ARG A 163 31.44 1.39 7.03
C ARG A 163 30.93 1.59 8.47
N ARG A 164 30.23 2.67 8.72
CA ARG A 164 29.67 3.09 10.02
C ARG A 164 28.15 3.14 9.94
N ALA A 165 27.50 3.73 10.94
CA ALA A 165 26.07 3.89 10.97
C ALA A 165 25.60 5.14 10.19
N GLU A 166 24.52 5.01 9.46
CA GLU A 166 23.76 6.09 8.83
C GLU A 166 22.27 5.92 9.14
N TYR A 167 21.61 7.00 9.60
CA TYR A 167 20.21 6.94 10.03
C TYR A 167 19.47 8.27 9.91
N SER A 168 18.16 8.25 10.14
CA SER A 168 17.25 9.41 10.15
C SER A 168 17.34 10.25 8.88
N PRO A 169 17.08 9.68 7.69
CA PRO A 169 17.09 10.43 6.44
C PRO A 169 15.95 11.43 6.42
N MET A 170 16.19 12.64 5.89
CA MET A 170 15.19 13.67 5.65
C MET A 170 15.44 14.37 4.32
N LEU A 171 14.46 14.28 3.44
CA LEU A 171 14.49 14.94 2.12
C LEU A 171 14.14 16.44 2.26
N MET A 172 14.80 17.27 1.45
CA MET A 172 14.57 18.71 1.34
C MET A 172 14.65 19.14 -0.12
N GLY A 173 14.01 20.25 -0.45
CA GLY A 173 13.91 20.81 -1.78
C GLY A 173 12.60 20.48 -2.48
N ASP A 174 12.17 21.37 -3.41
CA ASP A 174 10.88 21.24 -4.11
C ASP A 174 10.79 19.97 -4.97
N GLN A 175 11.95 19.49 -5.46
CA GLN A 175 12.11 18.25 -6.21
C GLN A 175 12.77 17.14 -5.39
N SER A 176 12.87 17.32 -4.04
CA SER A 176 13.58 16.41 -3.15
C SER A 176 15.02 16.15 -3.63
N GLU A 177 15.72 17.24 -4.00
CA GLU A 177 17.07 17.20 -4.54
C GLU A 177 18.16 17.07 -3.48
N TYR A 178 17.85 17.33 -2.20
CA TYR A 178 18.76 17.16 -1.07
C TYR A 178 18.28 16.09 -0.11
N LEU A 179 19.22 15.27 0.39
CA LEU A 179 18.97 14.30 1.45
C LEU A 179 19.92 14.59 2.61
N TYR A 180 19.36 14.98 3.75
CA TYR A 180 20.07 15.10 5.02
C TYR A 180 19.92 13.83 5.82
N PHE A 181 20.94 13.42 6.55
CA PHE A 181 20.90 12.25 7.43
C PHE A 181 22.04 12.30 8.44
N THR A 182 21.91 11.56 9.53
CA THR A 182 22.98 11.41 10.52
C THR A 182 23.95 10.32 10.10
N SER A 183 25.24 10.54 10.29
CA SER A 183 26.27 9.53 10.07
C SER A 183 27.40 9.60 11.09
N THR A 184 27.86 8.42 11.53
CA THR A 184 29.00 8.24 12.41
C THR A 184 30.29 7.93 11.64
N ARG A 185 30.35 8.26 10.33
CA ARG A 185 31.52 8.03 9.46
C ARG A 185 32.76 8.75 9.93
N ASP A 186 33.90 8.38 9.36
CA ASP A 186 35.19 8.88 9.85
C ASP A 186 35.36 10.41 9.70
N GLU A 187 34.66 11.04 8.76
CA GLU A 187 34.63 12.48 8.54
C GLU A 187 33.75 13.25 9.55
N ALA A 188 32.93 12.58 10.37
CA ALA A 188 32.19 13.24 11.44
C ALA A 188 33.13 13.87 12.47
N GLN A 189 32.70 14.97 13.07
CA GLN A 189 33.41 15.64 14.18
C GLN A 189 33.22 14.86 15.50
N GLY A 190 33.66 15.37 16.58
CA GLY A 190 33.42 14.80 17.91
C GLY A 190 34.24 13.56 18.27
N ALA A 191 33.85 12.91 19.35
CA ALA A 191 34.63 11.84 19.98
C ALA A 191 34.66 10.57 19.13
N ASN A 192 35.81 9.92 19.01
CA ASN A 192 35.97 8.66 18.32
C ASN A 192 35.26 7.48 19.00
N ASN A 193 35.09 7.54 20.33
CA ASN A 193 34.32 6.58 21.11
C ASN A 193 33.37 7.35 22.02
N ASN A 194 32.09 7.24 21.72
CA ASN A 194 31.02 7.77 22.55
C ASN A 194 30.72 6.77 23.69
N GLY A 195 30.69 7.22 24.94
CA GLY A 195 30.41 6.37 26.10
C GLY A 195 29.02 5.73 26.06
N ILE A 196 28.06 6.34 25.34
CA ILE A 196 26.71 5.81 25.21
C ILE A 196 26.72 4.59 24.29
N THR A 197 27.23 4.72 23.04
CA THR A 197 27.14 3.73 21.99
C THR A 197 28.40 2.93 21.72
N GLY A 198 29.56 3.46 22.12
CA GLY A 198 30.89 2.92 21.81
C GLY A 198 31.30 3.14 20.34
N THR A 199 30.56 3.97 19.62
CA THR A 199 30.88 4.37 18.26
C THR A 199 31.31 5.83 18.18
N LYS A 200 31.71 6.31 17.01
CA LYS A 200 31.98 7.73 16.82
C LYS A 200 30.69 8.54 16.95
N SER A 201 30.82 9.77 17.48
CA SER A 201 29.69 10.71 17.52
C SER A 201 29.16 10.98 16.10
N GLY A 202 27.85 11.15 15.99
CA GLY A 202 27.16 11.37 14.73
C GLY A 202 27.07 12.84 14.35
N ASP A 203 27.26 13.13 13.07
CA ASP A 203 27.07 14.45 12.46
C ASP A 203 25.95 14.38 11.42
N ILE A 204 25.37 15.54 11.08
CA ILE A 204 24.47 15.67 9.95
C ILE A 204 25.28 15.78 8.65
N PHE A 205 25.00 14.88 7.72
CA PHE A 205 25.54 14.86 6.37
C PHE A 205 24.46 15.19 5.36
N ARG A 206 24.87 15.72 4.20
CA ARG A 206 24.00 16.02 3.08
C ARG A 206 24.51 15.35 1.80
N SER A 207 23.59 14.77 1.04
CA SER A 207 23.79 14.39 -0.34
C SER A 207 22.87 15.23 -1.24
N GLU A 208 23.27 15.46 -2.48
CA GLU A 208 22.46 16.15 -3.47
C GLU A 208 22.37 15.35 -4.77
N LYS A 209 21.29 15.55 -5.54
CA LYS A 209 21.16 14.99 -6.89
C LYS A 209 21.94 15.81 -7.89
N ASP A 210 22.58 15.14 -8.85
CA ASP A 210 23.17 15.77 -10.04
C ASP A 210 22.06 16.16 -11.05
N ASN A 211 22.45 16.83 -12.14
CA ASN A 211 21.53 17.26 -13.20
C ASN A 211 20.84 16.07 -13.93
N LYS A 212 21.28 14.83 -13.69
CA LYS A 212 20.68 13.59 -14.22
C LYS A 212 19.80 12.90 -13.19
N GLY A 213 19.67 13.48 -11.99
CA GLY A 213 18.88 12.90 -10.88
C GLY A 213 19.61 11.83 -10.06
N ASN A 214 20.92 11.60 -10.28
CA ASN A 214 21.69 10.65 -9.50
C ASN A 214 22.21 11.29 -8.21
N TRP A 215 22.18 10.53 -7.12
CA TRP A 215 22.71 10.98 -5.84
C TRP A 215 24.23 11.01 -5.84
N LYS A 216 24.80 12.12 -5.36
CA LYS A 216 26.24 12.30 -5.16
C LYS A 216 26.69 11.70 -3.83
N LYS A 217 28.01 11.55 -3.65
CA LYS A 217 28.60 11.20 -2.35
C LYS A 217 28.20 12.23 -1.28
N PRO A 218 27.84 11.79 -0.06
CA PRO A 218 27.51 12.69 1.03
C PRO A 218 28.75 13.52 1.45
N VAL A 219 28.46 14.74 1.87
CA VAL A 219 29.41 15.67 2.51
C VAL A 219 28.84 16.14 3.84
N PRO A 220 29.64 16.63 4.80
CA PRO A 220 29.09 17.28 5.99
C PRO A 220 28.07 18.36 5.61
N ALA A 221 27.01 18.51 6.41
CA ALA A 221 26.03 19.56 6.16
C ALA A 221 26.69 20.94 6.21
N GLU A 222 26.20 21.83 5.36
CA GLU A 222 26.71 23.21 5.24
C GLU A 222 26.40 24.05 6.50
N GLY A 223 27.25 25.04 6.76
CA GLY A 223 27.11 25.97 7.89
C GLY A 223 27.68 25.44 9.20
N GLU A 224 27.08 25.81 10.34
CA GLU A 224 27.58 25.54 11.68
C GLU A 224 26.68 24.56 12.47
N LEU A 225 26.13 23.54 11.78
CA LEU A 225 25.22 22.56 12.40
C LEU A 225 25.97 21.55 13.27
N ASN A 226 27.08 21.02 12.74
CA ASN A 226 27.85 19.96 13.38
C ASN A 226 28.81 20.52 14.42
N THR A 227 28.90 19.86 15.55
CA THR A 227 29.73 20.27 16.70
C THR A 227 30.60 19.11 17.22
N ALA A 228 31.17 19.25 18.40
CA ALA A 228 31.86 18.15 19.08
C ALA A 228 30.91 17.12 19.73
N PHE A 229 29.59 17.36 19.69
CA PHE A 229 28.57 16.50 20.29
C PHE A 229 27.97 15.56 19.24
N ASP A 230 26.92 14.82 19.61
CA ASP A 230 26.12 14.02 18.66
C ASP A 230 24.99 14.90 18.11
N GLU A 231 24.95 15.12 16.82
CA GLU A 231 23.83 15.71 16.09
C GLU A 231 23.10 14.65 15.29
N GLY A 232 21.76 14.70 15.30
CA GLY A 232 20.97 13.72 14.55
C GLY A 232 19.52 14.11 14.36
N ALA A 233 18.79 13.25 13.63
CA ALA A 233 17.37 13.32 13.35
C ALA A 233 16.87 14.76 13.16
N CYS A 234 16.86 15.25 11.92
CA CYS A 234 16.41 16.61 11.59
C CYS A 234 15.03 16.60 10.88
N ALA A 235 14.36 17.74 10.96
CA ALA A 235 13.14 18.05 10.20
C ALA A 235 13.16 19.50 9.74
N PHE A 236 12.41 19.81 8.69
CA PHE A 236 12.35 21.18 8.14
C PHE A 236 10.96 21.78 8.31
N SER A 237 10.92 23.11 8.49
CA SER A 237 9.68 23.86 8.31
C SER A 237 9.19 23.73 6.84
N PRO A 238 7.88 23.89 6.57
CA PRO A 238 7.36 23.78 5.20
C PRO A 238 8.00 24.75 4.20
N ASP A 239 8.46 25.93 4.66
CA ASP A 239 9.19 26.91 3.85
C ASP A 239 10.70 26.59 3.72
N GLN A 240 11.17 25.51 4.35
CA GLN A 240 12.54 25.00 4.34
C GLN A 240 13.60 26.00 4.86
N ARG A 241 13.19 27.01 5.64
CA ARG A 241 14.07 28.03 6.22
C ARG A 241 14.49 27.70 7.63
N THR A 242 13.77 26.83 8.32
CA THR A 242 14.08 26.39 9.69
C THR A 242 14.32 24.91 9.71
N MET A 243 15.43 24.50 10.33
CA MET A 243 15.72 23.13 10.68
C MET A 243 15.50 22.94 12.19
N TYR A 244 14.79 21.88 12.54
CA TYR A 244 14.76 21.34 13.89
C TYR A 244 15.61 20.08 13.90
N LEU A 245 16.47 19.91 14.90
CA LEU A 245 17.37 18.77 14.99
C LEU A 245 17.55 18.32 16.43
N THR A 246 17.98 17.09 16.61
CA THR A 246 18.32 16.50 17.90
C THR A 246 19.81 16.68 18.16
N GLN A 247 20.18 17.08 19.38
CA GLN A 247 21.57 17.10 19.84
C GLN A 247 21.69 16.42 21.20
N CYS A 248 22.72 15.59 21.38
CA CYS A 248 23.08 14.98 22.67
C CYS A 248 24.38 15.59 23.19
N ALA A 249 24.27 16.67 23.94
CA ALA A 249 25.41 17.28 24.57
C ALA A 249 25.91 16.44 25.76
N VAL A 250 27.23 16.52 26.04
CA VAL A 250 27.85 15.87 27.17
C VAL A 250 27.95 16.84 28.34
N ASP A 251 27.26 16.53 29.44
CA ASP A 251 27.40 17.21 30.70
C ASP A 251 27.98 16.22 31.73
N PRO A 252 29.12 16.51 32.38
CA PRO A 252 29.73 15.58 33.34
C PRO A 252 28.89 15.33 34.60
N GLU A 253 27.98 16.25 34.96
CA GLU A 253 27.21 16.20 36.20
C GLU A 253 25.78 15.65 36.02
N TYR A 254 25.28 15.61 34.76
CA TYR A 254 23.91 15.21 34.47
C TYR A 254 23.85 13.99 33.55
N PRO A 255 22.80 13.18 33.67
CA PRO A 255 22.57 12.08 32.73
C PRO A 255 22.51 12.57 31.27
N ARG A 256 22.99 11.72 30.35
CA ARG A 256 22.92 12.00 28.92
C ARG A 256 21.45 12.06 28.48
N SER A 257 21.04 13.20 27.95
CA SER A 257 19.70 13.41 27.41
C SER A 257 19.77 14.08 26.03
N ALA A 258 18.82 13.78 25.20
CA ALA A 258 18.65 14.44 23.90
C ALA A 258 17.91 15.78 24.10
N GLN A 259 18.33 16.81 23.36
CA GLN A 259 17.70 18.13 23.34
C GLN A 259 17.32 18.50 21.91
N LEU A 260 16.20 19.17 21.74
CA LEU A 260 15.85 19.75 20.45
C LEU A 260 16.52 21.09 20.27
N MET A 261 17.11 21.24 19.09
CA MET A 261 17.78 22.46 18.66
C MET A 261 17.06 23.02 17.43
N THR A 262 17.27 24.30 17.14
CA THR A 262 16.78 24.94 15.93
C THR A 262 17.89 25.75 15.26
N ALA A 263 17.93 25.70 13.92
CA ALA A 263 18.82 26.48 13.07
C ALA A 263 18.04 27.12 11.93
N THR A 264 18.49 28.29 11.48
CA THR A 264 17.88 29.01 10.36
C THR A 264 18.79 29.00 9.14
N ARG A 265 18.21 29.00 7.95
CA ARG A 265 18.95 28.99 6.68
C ARG A 265 19.06 30.39 6.10
N GLN A 266 20.29 30.83 5.87
CA GLN A 266 20.61 32.10 5.21
C GLN A 266 21.70 31.84 4.15
N ASP A 267 21.52 32.37 2.94
CA ASP A 267 22.47 32.24 1.84
C ASP A 267 22.95 30.81 1.58
N ALA A 268 22.01 29.86 1.61
CA ALA A 268 22.26 28.41 1.45
C ALA A 268 23.11 27.75 2.54
N GLN A 269 23.32 28.42 3.67
CA GLN A 269 24.01 27.87 4.83
C GLN A 269 23.12 27.88 6.07
N TRP A 270 23.32 26.90 6.94
CA TRP A 270 22.65 26.82 8.22
C TRP A 270 23.42 27.60 9.29
N SER A 271 22.69 28.35 10.09
CA SER A 271 23.24 29.00 11.28
C SER A 271 23.68 27.96 12.31
N LYS A 272 24.46 28.39 13.29
CA LYS A 272 24.68 27.60 14.50
C LYS A 272 23.34 27.23 15.13
N ALA A 273 23.19 25.97 15.50
CA ALA A 273 22.00 25.50 16.18
C ALA A 273 21.89 26.07 17.60
N THR A 274 20.69 26.47 17.99
CA THR A 274 20.36 26.99 19.32
C THR A 274 19.33 26.09 19.99
N LYS A 275 19.38 25.96 21.31
CA LYS A 275 18.45 25.12 22.07
C LYS A 275 17.01 25.64 21.90
N LEU A 276 16.09 24.72 21.63
CA LEU A 276 14.66 24.99 21.56
C LEU A 276 14.03 24.73 22.93
N GLU A 277 13.58 25.77 23.61
CA GLU A 277 12.95 25.64 24.91
C GLU A 277 11.51 25.13 24.81
N ILE A 278 11.33 23.82 24.88
CA ILE A 278 10.02 23.15 24.82
C ILE A 278 9.42 23.02 26.21
N SER A 279 10.21 22.60 27.18
CA SER A 279 9.80 22.33 28.55
C SER A 279 10.83 22.84 29.56
N ARG A 280 10.42 23.03 30.82
CA ARG A 280 11.31 23.27 31.94
C ARG A 280 11.93 21.99 32.51
N ASP A 281 11.50 20.83 32.01
CA ASP A 281 12.08 19.54 32.38
C ASP A 281 13.45 19.39 31.70
N THR A 282 14.47 19.28 32.54
CA THR A 282 15.88 19.15 32.12
C THR A 282 16.41 17.72 32.19
N LEU A 283 15.59 16.78 32.67
CA LEU A 283 15.99 15.38 32.84
C LEU A 283 15.49 14.50 31.69
N SER A 284 14.35 14.85 31.10
CA SER A 284 13.78 14.11 29.99
C SER A 284 14.51 14.40 28.69
N SER A 285 14.46 13.42 27.79
CA SER A 285 14.95 13.53 26.42
C SER A 285 13.88 14.11 25.51
N PHE A 286 14.30 14.98 24.58
CA PHE A 286 13.49 15.57 23.51
C PHE A 286 14.21 15.32 22.20
N ALA A 287 13.63 14.49 21.31
CA ALA A 287 14.30 14.01 20.11
C ALA A 287 13.34 13.85 18.93
N HIS A 288 13.88 13.50 17.78
CA HIS A 288 13.18 13.11 16.56
C HIS A 288 12.08 14.10 16.16
N PRO A 289 12.44 15.34 15.79
CA PRO A 289 11.48 16.36 15.42
C PRO A 289 10.79 16.02 14.09
N ALA A 290 9.50 16.44 13.96
CA ALA A 290 8.76 16.42 12.71
C ALA A 290 7.76 17.59 12.67
N VAL A 291 7.69 18.29 11.54
CA VAL A 291 6.74 19.40 11.38
C VAL A 291 5.51 18.92 10.62
N SER A 292 4.31 19.27 11.09
CA SER A 292 3.08 18.97 10.37
C SER A 292 3.04 19.68 9.01
N PRO A 293 2.36 19.11 7.97
CA PRO A 293 2.34 19.69 6.63
C PRO A 293 1.81 21.13 6.56
N ASP A 294 0.93 21.52 7.49
CA ASP A 294 0.38 22.86 7.62
C ASP A 294 1.29 23.82 8.40
N GLY A 295 2.44 23.36 8.88
CA GLY A 295 3.43 24.13 9.64
C GLY A 295 3.00 24.53 11.04
N LYS A 296 1.84 24.06 11.54
CA LYS A 296 1.27 24.54 12.81
C LYS A 296 1.73 23.74 14.04
N TRP A 297 2.29 22.54 13.83
CA TRP A 297 2.68 21.64 14.90
C TRP A 297 4.09 21.13 14.71
N LEU A 298 4.88 21.19 15.77
CA LEU A 298 6.12 20.44 15.90
C LEU A 298 5.84 19.18 16.73
N TYR A 299 5.97 18.03 16.10
CA TYR A 299 5.94 16.73 16.76
C TYR A 299 7.36 16.35 17.17
N PHE A 300 7.48 15.63 18.27
CA PHE A 300 8.76 15.15 18.79
C PHE A 300 8.54 13.93 19.67
N THR A 301 9.61 13.26 20.02
CA THR A 301 9.62 12.11 20.92
C THR A 301 10.19 12.50 22.25
N SER A 302 9.57 12.08 23.35
CA SER A 302 10.06 12.35 24.72
C SER A 302 9.59 11.28 25.70
N ASP A 303 10.44 11.04 26.72
CA ASP A 303 10.16 10.22 27.91
C ASP A 303 9.69 11.07 29.11
N MET A 304 9.22 12.29 28.86
CA MET A 304 8.78 13.19 29.93
C MET A 304 7.52 12.65 30.64
N PRO A 305 7.37 12.99 31.95
CA PRO A 305 6.22 12.52 32.73
C PRO A 305 4.87 12.85 32.10
N GLY A 306 3.93 11.93 32.24
CA GLY A 306 2.57 12.05 31.65
C GLY A 306 2.38 11.33 30.33
N GLY A 307 3.41 10.63 29.84
CA GLY A 307 3.32 9.71 28.71
C GLY A 307 2.63 8.39 29.05
N MET A 308 2.54 7.51 28.07
CA MET A 308 1.94 6.17 28.19
C MET A 308 2.97 5.07 28.42
N GLY A 309 4.21 5.29 27.96
CA GLY A 309 5.25 4.27 27.97
C GLY A 309 6.66 4.77 28.21
N GLY A 310 7.58 4.31 27.39
CA GLY A 310 8.96 4.76 27.40
C GLY A 310 9.09 6.10 26.69
N LEU A 311 9.38 6.04 25.39
CA LEU A 311 9.36 7.22 24.52
C LEU A 311 7.98 7.34 23.88
N ASP A 312 7.31 8.46 24.10
CA ASP A 312 6.04 8.78 23.47
C ASP A 312 6.21 9.86 22.39
N ILE A 313 5.34 9.88 21.39
CA ILE A 313 5.18 11.00 20.47
C ILE A 313 4.36 12.09 21.17
N TRP A 314 4.91 13.31 21.18
CA TRP A 314 4.28 14.52 21.68
C TRP A 314 4.20 15.56 20.59
N ARG A 315 3.42 16.61 20.80
CA ARG A 315 3.38 17.75 19.89
C ARG A 315 3.26 19.06 20.64
N VAL A 316 3.80 20.11 20.03
CA VAL A 316 3.68 21.49 20.52
C VAL A 316 3.25 22.40 19.38
N ARG A 317 2.37 23.33 19.67
CA ARG A 317 1.87 24.26 18.65
C ARG A 317 2.92 25.30 18.29
N ILE A 318 3.18 25.50 17.01
CA ILE A 318 4.03 26.58 16.49
C ILE A 318 3.13 27.80 16.29
N THR A 319 3.49 28.95 16.92
CA THR A 319 2.77 30.21 16.82
C THR A 319 3.75 31.33 16.47
N GLU A 320 3.23 32.48 16.05
CA GLU A 320 4.05 33.66 15.76
C GLU A 320 4.83 34.18 16.97
N SER A 321 4.32 33.96 18.19
CA SER A 321 4.95 34.35 19.45
C SER A 321 5.87 33.28 20.05
N GLY A 322 6.06 32.13 19.39
CA GLY A 322 6.88 31.00 19.86
C GLY A 322 6.09 29.71 19.99
N LEU A 323 6.49 28.82 20.91
CA LEU A 323 5.83 27.53 21.10
C LEU A 323 4.65 27.64 22.08
N GLY A 324 3.55 26.98 21.75
CA GLY A 324 2.36 26.87 22.59
C GLY A 324 2.41 25.76 23.64
N GLY A 325 1.24 25.28 24.07
CA GLY A 325 1.15 24.16 25.00
C GLY A 325 1.58 22.83 24.38
N ILE A 326 2.16 21.95 25.23
CA ILE A 326 2.56 20.59 24.86
C ILE A 326 1.34 19.69 25.00
N GLU A 327 1.14 18.80 24.06
CA GLU A 327 0.07 17.81 24.03
C GLU A 327 0.62 16.41 23.75
N ASN A 328 0.09 15.40 24.48
CA ASN A 328 0.28 13.99 24.13
C ASN A 328 -0.94 13.50 23.35
N PRO A 329 -0.83 13.04 22.10
CA PRO A 329 -1.96 12.54 21.34
C PRO A 329 -2.56 11.23 21.91
N GLY A 330 -1.83 10.53 22.79
CA GLY A 330 -2.30 9.32 23.44
C GLY A 330 -2.53 8.15 22.51
N ALA A 331 -3.35 7.20 22.96
CA ALA A 331 -3.77 6.07 22.15
C ALA A 331 -4.69 6.52 20.98
N PRO A 332 -4.65 5.87 19.82
CA PRO A 332 -3.90 4.65 19.53
C PRO A 332 -2.46 4.88 19.03
N ILE A 333 -1.95 6.12 18.99
CA ILE A 333 -0.59 6.40 18.50
C ILE A 333 0.42 5.87 19.52
N ASN A 334 0.36 6.35 20.76
CA ASN A 334 1.25 5.98 21.84
C ASN A 334 0.79 4.70 22.55
N THR A 335 1.77 3.91 23.02
CA THR A 335 1.60 2.63 23.72
C THR A 335 2.46 2.61 25.00
N PRO A 336 2.41 1.56 25.82
CA PRO A 336 3.39 1.38 26.89
C PRO A 336 4.83 1.05 26.39
N GLY A 337 5.05 0.95 25.10
CA GLY A 337 6.36 0.78 24.47
C GLY A 337 7.09 2.08 24.19
N ASN A 338 7.78 2.14 23.07
CA ASN A 338 8.43 3.34 22.56
C ASN A 338 7.85 3.70 21.21
N GLU A 339 7.47 4.95 21.03
CA GLU A 339 7.09 5.55 19.76
C GLU A 339 8.09 6.65 19.40
N ALA A 340 8.67 6.54 18.19
CA ALA A 340 9.79 7.39 17.78
C ALA A 340 9.75 7.74 16.29
N PHE A 341 10.59 8.69 15.89
CA PHE A 341 10.80 9.09 14.50
C PHE A 341 9.50 9.42 13.76
N PRO A 342 8.65 10.32 14.29
CA PRO A 342 7.49 10.79 13.57
C PRO A 342 7.91 11.46 12.25
N THR A 343 7.11 11.29 11.19
CA THR A 343 7.21 12.02 9.93
C THR A 343 5.86 12.10 9.24
N PHE A 344 5.65 13.11 8.45
CA PHE A 344 4.37 13.31 7.76
C PHE A 344 4.50 13.15 6.26
N ARG A 345 3.47 12.60 5.66
CA ARG A 345 3.22 12.79 4.24
C ARG A 345 2.42 14.08 4.01
N PRO A 346 2.50 14.69 2.79
CA PRO A 346 1.71 15.87 2.46
C PRO A 346 0.19 15.70 2.61
N ASN A 347 -0.33 14.46 2.52
CA ASN A 347 -1.75 14.13 2.74
C ASN A 347 -2.18 14.10 4.22
N GLY A 348 -1.25 14.33 5.16
CA GLY A 348 -1.49 14.33 6.60
C GLY A 348 -1.33 12.99 7.30
N ASP A 349 -1.06 11.89 6.60
CA ASP A 349 -0.73 10.61 7.25
C ASP A 349 0.55 10.76 8.08
N LEU A 350 0.50 10.39 9.35
CA LEU A 350 1.65 10.34 10.25
C LEU A 350 2.29 8.96 10.18
N TYR A 351 3.54 8.91 9.79
CA TYR A 351 4.39 7.72 9.89
C TYR A 351 5.24 7.82 11.15
N PHE A 352 5.41 6.72 11.85
CA PHE A 352 6.25 6.65 13.06
C PHE A 352 6.75 5.24 13.27
N SER A 353 7.71 5.06 14.14
CA SER A 353 8.25 3.74 14.48
C SER A 353 7.91 3.39 15.90
N SER A 354 7.53 2.13 16.16
CA SER A 354 7.15 1.65 17.48
C SER A 354 7.64 0.24 17.74
N ASP A 355 7.97 -0.05 18.97
CA ASP A 355 8.23 -1.39 19.50
C ASP A 355 7.14 -1.84 20.50
N GLY A 356 6.11 -1.01 20.68
CA GLY A 356 4.97 -1.29 21.54
C GLY A 356 3.73 -1.80 20.79
N HIS A 357 3.58 -1.47 19.52
CA HIS A 357 2.56 -2.05 18.64
C HIS A 357 2.92 -3.46 18.17
N PRO A 358 1.93 -4.29 17.76
CA PRO A 358 2.23 -5.57 17.11
C PRO A 358 3.02 -5.38 15.83
N GLY A 359 4.28 -5.86 15.80
CA GLY A 359 5.22 -5.67 14.72
C GLY A 359 6.00 -6.94 14.37
N MET A 360 7.09 -6.78 13.62
CA MET A 360 7.91 -7.91 13.18
C MET A 360 9.12 -8.16 14.08
N GLY A 361 9.51 -7.16 14.88
CA GLY A 361 10.72 -7.36 15.69
C GLY A 361 11.10 -6.23 16.62
N GLY A 362 11.92 -5.31 16.11
CA GLY A 362 12.40 -4.15 16.85
C GLY A 362 11.44 -2.96 16.76
N LEU A 363 11.98 -1.80 16.41
CA LEU A 363 11.16 -0.69 15.94
C LEU A 363 10.60 -1.05 14.57
N ASP A 364 9.28 -1.08 14.45
CA ASP A 364 8.58 -1.26 13.18
C ASP A 364 7.91 0.06 12.78
N ILE A 365 7.86 0.35 11.48
CA ILE A 365 7.19 1.53 10.93
C ILE A 365 5.68 1.28 10.93
N PHE A 366 4.92 2.28 11.40
CA PHE A 366 3.46 2.30 11.37
C PHE A 366 2.93 3.57 10.71
N ILE A 367 1.69 3.51 10.26
CA ILE A 367 0.97 4.63 9.65
C ILE A 367 -0.24 4.95 10.54
N ALA A 368 -0.28 6.14 11.10
CA ALA A 368 -1.48 6.66 11.74
C ALA A 368 -2.26 7.51 10.75
N ARG A 369 -3.37 6.99 10.26
CA ARG A 369 -4.30 7.68 9.36
C ARG A 369 -5.52 8.13 10.12
N TYR A 370 -5.87 9.42 10.00
CA TYR A 370 -7.05 9.95 10.67
C TYR A 370 -8.32 9.57 9.90
N ASP A 371 -9.23 8.86 10.57
CA ASP A 371 -10.55 8.51 10.05
C ASP A 371 -11.55 9.62 10.43
N ASN A 372 -11.88 10.48 9.49
CA ASN A 372 -12.81 11.59 9.70
C ASN A 372 -14.22 11.12 10.10
N ALA A 373 -14.66 9.95 9.64
CA ALA A 373 -15.99 9.43 9.95
C ALA A 373 -16.07 8.96 11.42
N ARG A 374 -14.97 8.38 11.93
CA ARG A 374 -14.90 7.86 13.31
C ARG A 374 -14.20 8.81 14.28
N GLN A 375 -13.68 9.95 13.81
CA GLN A 375 -12.94 10.93 14.60
C GLN A 375 -11.78 10.31 15.42
N ARG A 376 -11.05 9.36 14.84
CA ARG A 376 -9.93 8.67 15.48
C ARG A 376 -8.87 8.24 14.50
N TYR A 377 -7.67 8.01 14.99
CA TYR A 377 -6.61 7.42 14.19
C TYR A 377 -6.81 5.91 14.02
N LYS A 378 -6.53 5.40 12.82
CA LYS A 378 -6.35 3.99 12.51
C LYS A 378 -4.85 3.74 12.36
N ILE A 379 -4.32 2.76 13.10
CA ILE A 379 -2.91 2.32 12.97
C ILE A 379 -2.83 1.19 11.96
N ILE A 380 -1.91 1.32 11.01
CA ILE A 380 -1.70 0.38 9.91
C ILE A 380 -0.25 -0.09 9.96
N HIS A 381 -0.03 -1.41 9.96
CA HIS A 381 1.28 -2.02 9.79
C HIS A 381 1.52 -2.31 8.29
N PRO A 382 2.51 -1.71 7.64
CA PRO A 382 2.71 -1.79 6.19
C PRO A 382 3.29 -3.14 5.70
N GLY A 383 3.73 -4.01 6.62
CA GLY A 383 4.21 -5.35 6.31
C GLY A 383 5.66 -5.42 5.83
N TYR A 384 6.07 -6.66 5.51
CA TYR A 384 7.38 -6.99 4.94
C TYR A 384 7.35 -6.70 3.41
N PRO A 385 8.44 -6.15 2.79
CA PRO A 385 9.78 -5.96 3.33
C PRO A 385 10.04 -4.56 3.93
N LEU A 386 9.04 -3.65 4.01
CA LEU A 386 9.30 -2.35 4.65
C LEU A 386 9.73 -2.56 6.11
N ASN A 387 8.95 -3.31 6.87
CA ASN A 387 9.34 -3.78 8.20
C ASN A 387 10.06 -5.12 8.15
N SER A 388 10.95 -5.34 9.10
CA SER A 388 11.75 -6.56 9.27
C SER A 388 11.82 -6.96 10.76
N MET A 389 12.57 -8.01 11.10
CA MET A 389 12.82 -8.34 12.51
C MET A 389 13.74 -7.35 13.23
N ALA A 390 14.46 -6.51 12.49
CA ALA A 390 15.39 -5.51 12.99
C ALA A 390 14.67 -4.20 13.38
N ASP A 391 15.40 -3.12 13.62
CA ASP A 391 14.81 -1.79 13.72
C ASP A 391 14.63 -1.19 12.35
N ASP A 392 13.45 -0.67 12.08
CA ASP A 392 13.06 0.01 10.86
C ASP A 392 12.43 1.35 11.23
N PHE A 393 13.03 2.48 10.81
CA PHE A 393 12.64 3.78 11.32
C PHE A 393 13.02 4.95 10.41
N GLY A 394 12.49 6.14 10.73
CA GLY A 394 12.92 7.40 10.15
C GLY A 394 12.61 7.50 8.66
N MET A 395 11.34 7.31 8.27
CA MET A 395 10.94 7.45 6.86
C MET A 395 10.94 8.90 6.39
N THR A 396 11.29 9.09 5.11
CA THR A 396 11.08 10.35 4.38
C THR A 396 10.60 10.05 2.97
N PHE A 397 9.87 10.99 2.35
CA PHE A 397 9.18 10.76 1.07
C PHE A 397 9.59 11.76 0.00
N GLU A 398 9.68 11.34 -1.26
CA GLU A 398 9.84 12.24 -2.41
C GLU A 398 8.49 12.94 -2.73
N GLY A 399 8.16 14.00 -1.99
CA GLY A 399 6.90 14.74 -2.15
C GLY A 399 5.67 13.84 -1.98
N PHE A 400 4.79 13.81 -2.98
CA PHE A 400 3.59 12.96 -2.99
C PHE A 400 3.83 11.53 -3.46
N LYS A 401 5.03 11.20 -3.94
CA LYS A 401 5.33 9.86 -4.47
C LYS A 401 5.35 8.80 -3.38
N ASN A 402 5.00 7.58 -3.73
CA ASN A 402 5.06 6.42 -2.82
C ASN A 402 6.48 5.83 -2.74
N LYS A 403 7.50 6.68 -2.68
CA LYS A 403 8.90 6.28 -2.56
C LYS A 403 9.70 7.29 -1.74
N GLY A 404 10.83 6.84 -1.24
CA GLY A 404 11.72 7.65 -0.41
C GLY A 404 12.79 6.81 0.24
N PHE A 405 13.18 7.20 1.47
CA PHE A 405 14.23 6.55 2.22
C PHE A 405 13.82 6.30 3.67
N PHE A 406 14.46 5.32 4.29
CA PHE A 406 14.33 5.03 5.72
C PHE A 406 15.63 4.41 6.25
N ALA A 407 15.75 4.27 7.55
CA ALA A 407 16.87 3.65 8.22
C ALA A 407 16.52 2.26 8.74
N SER A 408 17.48 1.33 8.67
CA SER A 408 17.33 -0.02 9.23
C SER A 408 18.69 -0.65 9.53
N ASN A 409 18.76 -1.43 10.63
CA ASN A 409 19.95 -2.23 10.96
C ASN A 409 19.82 -3.70 10.51
N ARG A 410 18.85 -3.98 9.63
CA ARG A 410 18.68 -5.32 9.05
C ARG A 410 19.96 -5.80 8.37
N ASN A 411 20.30 -7.07 8.61
CA ASN A 411 21.46 -7.73 8.01
C ASN A 411 22.83 -7.09 8.34
N ASP A 412 22.92 -6.25 9.36
CA ASP A 412 24.21 -5.76 9.85
C ASP A 412 24.70 -6.56 11.08
N SER A 413 25.93 -7.06 11.02
CA SER A 413 26.50 -7.90 12.08
C SER A 413 26.90 -7.12 13.34
N HIS A 414 27.06 -5.80 13.24
CA HIS A 414 27.39 -4.90 14.36
C HIS A 414 26.13 -4.29 14.96
N GLY A 415 24.97 -4.42 14.30
CA GLY A 415 23.72 -3.75 14.65
C GLY A 415 23.69 -2.28 14.23
N TRP A 416 24.53 -1.89 13.27
CA TRP A 416 24.57 -0.51 12.76
C TRP A 416 23.44 -0.26 11.77
N ASP A 417 22.91 0.95 11.82
CA ASP A 417 21.86 1.40 10.93
C ASP A 417 22.41 1.80 9.57
N HIS A 418 21.62 1.54 8.53
CA HIS A 418 21.94 1.92 7.17
C HIS A 418 20.71 2.49 6.47
N LEU A 419 20.94 3.34 5.48
CA LEU A 419 19.87 3.92 4.66
C LEU A 419 19.44 2.95 3.55
N TYR A 420 18.13 2.79 3.45
CA TYR A 420 17.44 2.03 2.42
C TYR A 420 16.49 2.93 1.64
N ALA A 421 16.42 2.75 0.35
CA ALA A 421 15.32 3.26 -0.46
C ALA A 421 14.14 2.31 -0.35
N PHE A 422 12.94 2.88 -0.37
CA PHE A 422 11.71 2.13 -0.56
C PHE A 422 10.91 2.71 -1.73
N GLU A 423 10.16 1.84 -2.40
CA GLU A 423 9.11 2.19 -3.35
C GLU A 423 7.90 1.30 -3.08
N ASN A 424 6.70 1.89 -3.09
CA ASN A 424 5.43 1.16 -3.03
C ASN A 424 4.66 1.47 -4.31
N PRO A 425 4.82 0.65 -5.37
CA PRO A 425 4.20 0.89 -6.67
C PRO A 425 2.68 1.01 -6.54
N GLU A 426 2.10 2.02 -7.19
CA GLU A 426 0.66 2.11 -7.33
C GLU A 426 0.18 1.02 -8.27
N ILE A 427 -0.83 0.27 -7.84
CA ILE A 427 -1.54 -0.65 -8.72
C ILE A 427 -2.70 0.13 -9.31
N ILE A 428 -2.67 0.26 -10.62
CA ILE A 428 -3.71 0.91 -11.38
C ILE A 428 -4.42 -0.18 -12.18
N GLN A 429 -5.70 -0.38 -11.90
CA GLN A 429 -6.59 -1.20 -12.71
C GLN A 429 -7.32 -0.29 -13.69
N THR A 430 -7.32 -0.65 -14.95
CA THR A 430 -7.86 0.19 -16.01
C THR A 430 -8.79 -0.61 -16.90
N ILE A 431 -9.97 -0.08 -17.21
CA ILE A 431 -10.81 -0.58 -18.28
C ILE A 431 -10.55 0.28 -19.52
N LYS A 432 -10.19 -0.37 -20.62
CA LYS A 432 -10.06 0.23 -21.93
C LYS A 432 -11.11 -0.37 -22.87
N GLY A 433 -11.86 0.45 -23.54
CA GLY A 433 -12.90 -0.02 -24.41
C GLY A 433 -13.05 0.77 -25.70
N TRP A 434 -13.76 0.21 -26.65
CA TRP A 434 -14.14 0.85 -27.91
C TRP A 434 -15.63 0.71 -28.14
N VAL A 435 -16.27 1.82 -28.52
CA VAL A 435 -17.66 1.86 -28.93
C VAL A 435 -17.71 2.05 -30.43
N TYR A 436 -18.37 1.12 -31.11
CA TYR A 436 -18.45 1.10 -32.56
C TYR A 436 -19.79 0.53 -33.06
N GLU A 437 -20.16 0.86 -34.27
CA GLU A 437 -21.31 0.27 -34.96
C GLU A 437 -21.04 -1.23 -35.25
N MET A 438 -22.03 -2.09 -35.23
CA MET A 438 -21.85 -3.53 -35.51
C MET A 438 -21.17 -3.80 -36.86
N ASP A 439 -21.28 -2.88 -37.81
CA ASP A 439 -20.54 -2.92 -39.09
C ASP A 439 -19.08 -2.48 -38.98
N GLY A 440 -18.61 -2.05 -37.79
CA GLY A 440 -17.20 -1.78 -37.45
C GLY A 440 -16.76 -0.32 -37.53
N TYR A 441 -17.69 0.64 -37.70
CA TYR A 441 -17.36 2.08 -37.68
C TYR A 441 -17.35 2.63 -36.25
N GLU A 442 -16.39 3.48 -35.94
CA GLU A 442 -16.25 4.13 -34.65
C GLU A 442 -17.42 5.09 -34.38
N LEU A 443 -17.99 5.05 -33.18
CA LEU A 443 -19.06 5.93 -32.75
C LEU A 443 -18.51 7.03 -31.83
N THR A 444 -18.03 8.11 -32.42
CA THR A 444 -17.35 9.20 -31.75
C THR A 444 -18.23 10.06 -30.82
N GLU A 445 -19.55 9.98 -30.97
CA GLU A 445 -20.52 10.66 -30.09
C GLU A 445 -21.11 9.75 -29.01
N ALA A 446 -20.58 8.53 -28.87
CA ALA A 446 -21.05 7.59 -27.89
C ALA A 446 -20.66 8.01 -26.47
N GLN A 447 -21.40 7.52 -25.51
CA GLN A 447 -21.16 7.70 -24.08
C GLN A 447 -21.22 6.35 -23.39
N VAL A 448 -20.33 6.16 -22.40
CA VAL A 448 -20.30 4.96 -21.57
C VAL A 448 -20.58 5.35 -20.13
N TYR A 449 -21.58 4.74 -19.52
CA TYR A 449 -21.89 4.87 -18.11
C TYR A 449 -21.29 3.68 -17.39
N LEU A 450 -20.48 3.95 -16.35
CA LEU A 450 -19.86 2.95 -15.50
C LEU A 450 -20.43 3.08 -14.10
N VAL A 451 -20.96 1.99 -13.55
CA VAL A 451 -21.53 1.91 -12.19
C VAL A 451 -20.89 0.74 -11.46
N GLY A 452 -20.34 1.01 -10.28
CA GLY A 452 -19.74 0.01 -9.40
C GLY A 452 -20.60 -0.28 -8.17
N ASN A 453 -20.48 -1.49 -7.62
CA ASN A 453 -21.13 -1.87 -6.35
C ASN A 453 -20.53 -1.15 -5.13
N ASP A 454 -19.40 -0.48 -5.30
CA ASP A 454 -18.75 0.42 -4.34
C ASP A 454 -19.37 1.83 -4.29
N GLY A 455 -20.37 2.12 -5.14
CA GLY A 455 -21.00 3.43 -5.31
C GLY A 455 -20.36 4.29 -6.41
N THR A 456 -19.37 3.79 -7.14
CA THR A 456 -18.84 4.46 -8.33
C THR A 456 -19.94 4.70 -9.35
N ASN A 457 -20.02 5.93 -9.88
CA ASN A 457 -20.96 6.29 -10.96
C ASN A 457 -20.30 7.36 -11.83
N VAL A 458 -19.79 6.94 -12.98
CA VAL A 458 -19.02 7.77 -13.91
C VAL A 458 -19.64 7.76 -15.28
N LYS A 459 -19.71 8.92 -15.93
CA LYS A 459 -20.08 9.09 -17.32
C LYS A 459 -18.82 9.40 -18.13
N ILE A 460 -18.52 8.55 -19.11
CA ILE A 460 -17.31 8.61 -19.92
C ILE A 460 -17.71 8.99 -21.35
N ALA A 461 -17.10 10.04 -21.88
CA ALA A 461 -17.17 10.35 -23.31
C ALA A 461 -16.07 9.59 -24.06
N VAL A 462 -16.38 8.99 -25.21
CA VAL A 462 -15.37 8.34 -26.02
C VAL A 462 -14.53 9.36 -26.80
N LYS A 463 -13.34 8.96 -27.20
CA LYS A 463 -12.44 9.74 -28.06
C LYS A 463 -12.87 9.69 -29.53
N GLY A 464 -12.18 10.44 -30.39
CA GLY A 464 -12.45 10.51 -31.83
C GLY A 464 -12.28 9.19 -32.60
N ASP A 465 -11.67 8.18 -31.99
CA ASP A 465 -11.54 6.80 -32.49
C ASP A 465 -12.50 5.81 -31.82
N GLY A 466 -13.53 6.32 -31.10
CA GLY A 466 -14.48 5.50 -30.35
C GLY A 466 -13.92 4.87 -29.08
N SER A 467 -12.65 5.09 -28.75
CA SER A 467 -12.00 4.51 -27.56
C SER A 467 -12.28 5.31 -26.30
N PHE A 468 -12.18 4.63 -25.17
CA PHE A 468 -12.14 5.24 -23.83
C PHE A 468 -11.21 4.46 -22.91
N THR A 469 -10.80 5.11 -21.83
CA THR A 469 -9.99 4.51 -20.76
C THR A 469 -10.50 5.05 -19.44
N GLN A 470 -10.71 4.17 -18.47
CA GLN A 470 -11.19 4.52 -17.13
C GLN A 470 -10.43 3.73 -16.06
N GLU A 471 -9.87 4.43 -15.09
CA GLU A 471 -9.32 3.79 -13.89
C GLU A 471 -10.45 3.27 -13.01
N VAL A 472 -10.26 2.05 -12.45
CA VAL A 472 -11.24 1.34 -11.64
C VAL A 472 -10.58 0.75 -10.39
N GLN A 473 -11.41 0.42 -9.40
CA GLN A 473 -10.93 -0.13 -8.14
C GLN A 473 -10.92 -1.67 -8.17
N PRO A 474 -9.87 -2.32 -7.64
CA PRO A 474 -9.83 -3.77 -7.49
C PRO A 474 -10.88 -4.26 -6.49
N GLY A 475 -11.40 -5.48 -6.70
CA GLY A 475 -12.43 -6.10 -5.86
C GLY A 475 -13.83 -5.55 -6.07
N VAL A 476 -14.09 -4.81 -7.15
CA VAL A 476 -15.38 -4.18 -7.45
C VAL A 476 -16.01 -4.80 -8.67
N ASP A 477 -17.34 -5.03 -8.61
CA ASP A 477 -18.17 -5.41 -9.77
C ASP A 477 -18.65 -4.16 -10.48
N TYR A 478 -18.34 -4.04 -11.77
CA TYR A 478 -18.77 -2.92 -12.59
C TYR A 478 -19.78 -3.37 -13.63
N VAL A 479 -20.80 -2.54 -13.83
CA VAL A 479 -21.74 -2.59 -14.95
C VAL A 479 -21.46 -1.39 -15.85
N MET A 480 -21.26 -1.65 -17.13
CA MET A 480 -21.02 -0.61 -18.13
C MET A 480 -22.13 -0.62 -19.16
N LEU A 481 -22.65 0.56 -19.50
CA LEU A 481 -23.68 0.77 -20.50
C LEU A 481 -23.19 1.76 -21.56
N ALA A 482 -22.92 1.28 -22.75
CA ALA A 482 -22.61 2.14 -23.88
C ALA A 482 -23.89 2.58 -24.61
N THR A 483 -23.99 3.87 -24.92
CA THR A 483 -25.14 4.50 -25.55
C THR A 483 -24.69 5.44 -26.66
N CYS A 484 -25.42 5.48 -27.79
CA CYS A 484 -25.22 6.46 -28.82
C CYS A 484 -26.57 6.78 -29.49
N LYS A 485 -26.80 8.06 -29.87
CA LYS A 485 -28.04 8.45 -30.54
C LYS A 485 -28.20 7.72 -31.88
N GLY A 486 -29.34 7.08 -32.08
CA GLY A 486 -29.62 6.29 -33.28
C GLY A 486 -29.17 4.82 -33.20
N TYR A 487 -28.74 4.37 -32.04
CA TYR A 487 -28.29 3.00 -31.78
C TYR A 487 -28.96 2.39 -30.55
N LEU A 488 -29.01 1.08 -30.49
CA LEU A 488 -29.40 0.33 -29.30
C LEU A 488 -28.26 0.35 -28.27
N ASN A 489 -28.61 0.34 -26.99
CA ASN A 489 -27.63 0.27 -25.92
C ASN A 489 -26.97 -1.11 -25.86
N HIS A 490 -25.72 -1.14 -25.42
CA HIS A 490 -24.98 -2.37 -25.15
C HIS A 490 -24.45 -2.33 -23.72
N LYS A 491 -24.66 -3.43 -23.00
CA LYS A 491 -24.26 -3.58 -21.59
C LYS A 491 -23.16 -4.65 -21.47
N GLU A 492 -22.15 -4.34 -20.67
CA GLU A 492 -21.13 -5.28 -20.26
C GLU A 492 -20.99 -5.27 -18.72
N GLU A 493 -20.67 -6.41 -18.16
CA GLU A 493 -20.39 -6.58 -16.73
C GLU A 493 -18.99 -7.13 -16.57
N ILE A 494 -18.23 -6.59 -15.60
CA ILE A 494 -16.88 -7.04 -15.31
C ILE A 494 -16.60 -6.99 -13.81
N HIS A 495 -16.00 -8.06 -13.28
CA HIS A 495 -15.40 -8.09 -11.96
C HIS A 495 -13.91 -7.76 -12.07
N ILE A 496 -13.44 -6.81 -11.28
CA ILE A 496 -12.01 -6.46 -11.21
C ILE A 496 -11.38 -7.23 -10.06
N GLU A 497 -10.59 -8.23 -10.39
CA GLU A 497 -9.88 -9.03 -9.38
C GLU A 497 -8.90 -8.19 -8.56
N THR A 498 -8.67 -8.62 -7.30
CA THR A 498 -7.62 -8.05 -6.47
C THR A 498 -6.27 -8.58 -6.93
N SER A 499 -5.57 -7.79 -7.74
CA SER A 499 -4.24 -8.13 -8.28
C SER A 499 -3.12 -7.40 -7.54
N LYS A 500 -1.90 -7.96 -7.62
CA LYS A 500 -0.65 -7.31 -7.16
C LYS A 500 0.04 -6.51 -8.26
N GLU A 501 -0.48 -6.55 -9.47
CA GLU A 501 0.05 -5.88 -10.66
C GLU A 501 -1.02 -4.99 -11.29
N SER A 502 -0.58 -3.95 -12.00
CA SER A 502 -1.49 -3.13 -12.81
C SER A 502 -1.95 -3.91 -14.02
N GLU A 503 -3.24 -3.89 -14.30
CA GLU A 503 -3.84 -4.62 -15.41
C GLU A 503 -4.73 -3.71 -16.27
N GLU A 504 -4.76 -3.97 -17.58
CA GLU A 504 -5.66 -3.33 -18.53
C GLU A 504 -6.72 -4.35 -18.99
N HIS A 505 -7.98 -4.11 -18.64
CA HIS A 505 -9.13 -4.93 -19.04
C HIS A 505 -9.73 -4.36 -20.31
N VAL A 506 -9.75 -5.17 -21.37
CA VAL A 506 -10.20 -4.71 -22.69
C VAL A 506 -11.65 -5.15 -22.94
N LEU A 507 -12.53 -4.19 -23.21
CA LEU A 507 -13.95 -4.42 -23.50
C LEU A 507 -14.35 -3.85 -24.87
N GLN A 508 -15.36 -4.46 -25.50
CA GLN A 508 -15.85 -4.10 -26.82
C GLN A 508 -17.36 -3.81 -26.75
N PHE A 509 -17.78 -2.66 -27.30
CA PHE A 509 -19.18 -2.23 -27.27
C PHE A 509 -19.73 -2.04 -28.68
N PRO A 510 -20.12 -3.14 -29.38
CA PRO A 510 -20.76 -3.06 -30.67
C PRO A 510 -22.21 -2.60 -30.52
N LEU A 511 -22.58 -1.45 -31.08
CA LEU A 511 -23.94 -0.92 -31.04
C LEU A 511 -24.69 -1.22 -32.34
N ALA A 512 -25.92 -1.70 -32.22
CA ALA A 512 -26.80 -1.99 -33.33
C ALA A 512 -27.60 -0.74 -33.75
N SER A 513 -27.62 -0.41 -35.03
CA SER A 513 -28.40 0.72 -35.56
C SER A 513 -29.93 0.53 -35.39
N ILE A 514 -30.64 1.60 -35.00
CA ILE A 514 -32.13 1.58 -34.99
C ILE A 514 -32.74 2.00 -36.31
N THR A 515 -31.95 2.52 -37.24
CA THR A 515 -32.46 3.06 -38.53
C THR A 515 -32.17 2.15 -39.73
N ALA A 516 -31.17 1.30 -39.63
CA ALA A 516 -30.76 0.37 -40.71
C ALA A 516 -30.91 -1.08 -40.25
N PRO A 517 -31.15 -2.02 -41.18
CA PRO A 517 -31.13 -3.44 -40.88
C PRO A 517 -29.73 -3.90 -40.43
N VAL A 518 -29.69 -4.65 -39.34
CA VAL A 518 -28.46 -5.19 -38.77
C VAL A 518 -28.33 -6.67 -39.12
N LEU A 519 -27.22 -7.04 -39.75
CA LEU A 519 -26.92 -8.43 -40.10
C LEU A 519 -26.67 -9.25 -38.82
N ILE A 520 -27.31 -10.43 -38.79
CA ILE A 520 -27.00 -11.44 -37.77
C ILE A 520 -26.06 -12.46 -38.44
N ASP A 521 -24.77 -12.35 -38.13
CA ASP A 521 -23.76 -13.27 -38.66
C ASP A 521 -23.95 -14.68 -38.10
N ASN A 522 -23.47 -15.69 -38.84
CA ASN A 522 -23.42 -17.09 -38.41
C ASN A 522 -24.78 -17.75 -38.13
N ILE A 523 -25.83 -17.36 -38.86
CA ILE A 523 -27.10 -18.09 -38.85
C ILE A 523 -27.08 -19.12 -39.96
N PHE A 524 -27.12 -20.38 -39.58
CA PHE A 524 -27.02 -21.52 -40.49
C PHE A 524 -28.32 -22.34 -40.53
N TYR A 525 -28.72 -22.74 -41.73
CA TYR A 525 -29.85 -23.64 -41.96
C TYR A 525 -29.38 -24.84 -42.76
N ASP A 526 -30.09 -25.97 -42.65
CA ASP A 526 -29.93 -27.06 -43.59
C ASP A 526 -30.36 -26.69 -45.00
N LEU A 527 -29.77 -27.36 -45.98
CA LEU A 527 -30.12 -27.10 -47.40
C LEU A 527 -31.62 -27.25 -47.62
N ASN A 528 -32.24 -26.21 -48.18
CA ASN A 528 -33.67 -26.12 -48.46
C ASN A 528 -34.58 -26.29 -47.21
N LYS A 529 -34.05 -26.14 -46.01
CA LYS A 529 -34.80 -26.22 -44.76
C LYS A 529 -34.81 -24.87 -44.02
N ALA A 530 -35.71 -24.77 -43.05
CA ALA A 530 -35.78 -23.66 -42.11
C ALA A 530 -35.30 -24.05 -40.72
N THR A 531 -34.85 -25.30 -40.53
CA THR A 531 -34.32 -25.76 -39.23
C THR A 531 -33.00 -25.09 -38.97
N LEU A 532 -32.89 -24.42 -37.82
CA LEU A 532 -31.65 -23.82 -37.33
C LEU A 532 -30.65 -24.91 -36.97
N ARG A 533 -29.40 -24.71 -37.34
CA ARG A 533 -28.31 -25.59 -36.92
C ARG A 533 -27.82 -25.16 -35.52
N PRO A 534 -27.27 -26.13 -34.73
CA PRO A 534 -26.77 -25.82 -33.39
C PRO A 534 -25.75 -24.70 -33.36
N GLU A 535 -24.93 -24.54 -34.39
CA GLU A 535 -23.90 -23.52 -34.49
C GLU A 535 -24.47 -22.08 -34.53
N SER A 536 -25.78 -21.94 -34.86
CA SER A 536 -26.46 -20.63 -34.84
C SER A 536 -26.78 -20.14 -33.42
N SER A 537 -26.76 -21.01 -32.41
CA SER A 537 -27.19 -20.67 -31.04
C SER A 537 -26.40 -19.52 -30.45
N GLN A 538 -25.08 -19.50 -30.62
CA GLN A 538 -24.24 -18.43 -30.09
C GLN A 538 -24.59 -17.04 -30.66
N ALA A 539 -24.87 -16.94 -31.93
CA ALA A 539 -25.28 -15.69 -32.56
C ALA A 539 -26.67 -15.25 -32.10
N LEU A 540 -27.59 -16.20 -31.93
CA LEU A 540 -28.94 -15.93 -31.45
C LEU A 540 -28.96 -15.57 -29.96
N ASP A 541 -28.12 -16.18 -29.13
CA ASP A 541 -27.99 -15.82 -27.72
C ASP A 541 -27.47 -14.37 -27.54
N LYS A 542 -26.58 -13.88 -28.43
CA LYS A 542 -26.20 -12.46 -28.47
C LYS A 542 -27.38 -11.54 -28.80
N LEU A 543 -28.26 -11.95 -29.71
CA LEU A 543 -29.47 -11.20 -30.03
C LEU A 543 -30.46 -11.21 -28.84
N VAL A 544 -30.58 -12.33 -28.13
CA VAL A 544 -31.37 -12.41 -26.90
C VAL A 544 -30.84 -11.41 -25.86
N GLN A 545 -29.53 -11.36 -25.64
CA GLN A 545 -28.89 -10.40 -24.70
C GLN A 545 -29.19 -8.95 -25.14
N LEU A 546 -28.99 -8.62 -26.42
CA LEU A 546 -29.28 -7.29 -26.96
C LEU A 546 -30.75 -6.87 -26.72
N LEU A 547 -31.70 -7.79 -26.91
CA LEU A 547 -33.12 -7.52 -26.66
C LEU A 547 -33.45 -7.39 -25.16
N ASN A 548 -32.75 -8.10 -24.30
CA ASN A 548 -32.90 -7.96 -22.85
C ASN A 548 -32.30 -6.63 -22.33
N ASP A 549 -31.16 -6.21 -22.87
CA ASP A 549 -30.56 -4.91 -22.58
C ASP A 549 -31.40 -3.73 -23.07
N ASN A 550 -32.29 -3.98 -24.07
CA ASN A 550 -33.18 -3.00 -24.64
C ASN A 550 -34.67 -3.45 -24.54
N PRO A 551 -35.26 -3.51 -23.34
CA PRO A 551 -36.57 -4.11 -23.10
C PRO A 551 -37.73 -3.40 -23.82
N HIS A 552 -37.56 -2.15 -24.21
CA HIS A 552 -38.58 -1.35 -24.89
C HIS A 552 -38.50 -1.38 -26.44
N VAL A 553 -37.63 -2.25 -26.97
CA VAL A 553 -37.43 -2.41 -28.40
C VAL A 553 -38.23 -3.58 -28.94
N ALA A 554 -38.91 -3.37 -30.09
CA ALA A 554 -39.49 -4.42 -30.90
C ALA A 554 -38.77 -4.45 -32.25
N ILE A 555 -38.56 -5.65 -32.77
CA ILE A 555 -37.82 -5.89 -34.02
C ILE A 555 -38.64 -6.64 -35.05
N GLU A 556 -38.38 -6.36 -36.31
CA GLU A 556 -38.71 -7.24 -37.42
C GLU A 556 -37.48 -8.08 -37.77
N LEU A 557 -37.63 -9.38 -37.83
CA LEU A 557 -36.59 -10.32 -38.22
C LEU A 557 -36.81 -10.71 -39.70
N GLY A 558 -35.89 -10.29 -40.55
CA GLY A 558 -35.91 -10.49 -42.00
C GLY A 558 -35.00 -11.63 -42.42
N ALA A 559 -35.53 -12.57 -43.21
CA ALA A 559 -34.69 -13.59 -43.83
C ALA A 559 -34.75 -13.47 -45.35
N HIS A 560 -33.60 -13.71 -45.99
CA HIS A 560 -33.40 -13.53 -47.44
C HIS A 560 -32.81 -14.79 -48.04
N CYS A 561 -33.14 -14.99 -49.32
CA CYS A 561 -32.61 -16.06 -50.17
C CYS A 561 -31.76 -15.48 -51.30
N ASP A 562 -30.93 -16.33 -51.92
CA ASP A 562 -30.28 -16.00 -53.19
C ASP A 562 -31.32 -16.05 -54.36
N TYR A 563 -30.89 -15.75 -55.59
CA TYR A 563 -31.76 -15.64 -56.71
C TYR A 563 -32.22 -16.99 -57.27
N ARG A 564 -31.62 -18.13 -56.82
CA ARG A 564 -31.94 -19.48 -57.32
C ARG A 564 -33.34 -19.94 -56.87
N GLY A 565 -34.12 -20.56 -57.76
CA GLY A 565 -35.49 -21.00 -57.49
C GLY A 565 -36.57 -19.97 -57.82
N THR A 566 -37.83 -20.37 -57.62
CA THR A 566 -38.98 -19.49 -57.90
C THR A 566 -39.19 -18.45 -56.86
N THR A 567 -39.79 -17.34 -57.14
CA THR A 567 -40.07 -16.25 -56.21
C THR A 567 -40.94 -16.72 -55.04
N GLU A 568 -42.00 -17.49 -55.35
CA GLU A 568 -42.93 -18.04 -54.35
C GLU A 568 -42.24 -19.00 -53.39
N TYR A 569 -41.43 -19.92 -53.95
CA TYR A 569 -40.63 -20.84 -53.07
C TYR A 569 -39.70 -20.13 -52.15
N ASN A 570 -38.95 -19.15 -52.67
CA ASN A 570 -37.99 -18.37 -51.85
C ASN A 570 -38.67 -17.51 -50.77
N LEU A 571 -39.85 -16.95 -51.11
CA LEU A 571 -40.64 -16.19 -50.17
C LEU A 571 -41.12 -17.08 -49.00
N GLN A 572 -41.68 -18.26 -49.32
CA GLN A 572 -42.13 -19.22 -48.32
C GLN A 572 -40.94 -19.78 -47.46
N LEU A 573 -39.81 -20.07 -48.08
CA LEU A 573 -38.63 -20.59 -47.40
C LEU A 573 -38.06 -19.54 -46.44
N SER A 574 -37.92 -18.29 -46.90
CA SER A 574 -37.43 -17.20 -46.07
C SER A 574 -38.38 -16.87 -44.90
N GLN A 575 -39.70 -16.91 -45.13
CA GLN A 575 -40.69 -16.72 -44.07
C GLN A 575 -40.54 -17.78 -42.98
N ARG A 576 -40.45 -19.06 -43.30
CA ARG A 576 -40.23 -20.14 -42.32
C ARG A 576 -38.91 -20.03 -41.60
N ARG A 577 -37.86 -19.52 -42.26
CA ARG A 577 -36.56 -19.25 -41.63
C ARG A 577 -36.66 -18.14 -40.60
N ALA A 578 -37.30 -17.03 -40.89
CA ALA A 578 -37.55 -15.95 -39.94
C ALA A 578 -38.39 -16.43 -38.75
N GLU A 579 -39.43 -17.23 -38.99
CA GLU A 579 -40.25 -17.82 -37.93
C GLU A 579 -39.46 -18.77 -37.01
N SER A 580 -38.51 -19.54 -37.56
CA SER A 580 -37.66 -20.44 -36.77
C SER A 580 -36.73 -19.65 -35.82
N VAL A 581 -36.24 -18.50 -36.26
CA VAL A 581 -35.44 -17.61 -35.36
C VAL A 581 -36.32 -17.01 -34.28
N ILE A 582 -37.52 -16.51 -34.64
CA ILE A 582 -38.48 -15.98 -33.65
C ILE A 582 -38.84 -17.03 -32.62
N LYS A 583 -39.12 -18.26 -33.06
CA LYS A 583 -39.38 -19.36 -32.11
C LYS A 583 -38.24 -19.54 -31.10
N TYR A 584 -36.98 -19.52 -31.56
CA TYR A 584 -35.82 -19.60 -30.67
C TYR A 584 -35.79 -18.44 -29.66
N LEU A 585 -36.04 -17.20 -30.12
CA LEU A 585 -36.02 -16.02 -29.24
C LEU A 585 -37.12 -16.11 -28.15
N ILE A 586 -38.33 -16.62 -28.52
CA ILE A 586 -39.45 -16.85 -27.58
C ILE A 586 -39.08 -17.93 -26.55
N GLU A 587 -38.48 -19.03 -27.01
CA GLU A 587 -38.00 -20.11 -26.12
C GLU A 587 -36.96 -19.61 -25.12
N LYS A 588 -36.21 -18.56 -25.47
CA LYS A 588 -35.25 -17.86 -24.59
C LYS A 588 -35.86 -16.73 -23.76
N GLY A 589 -37.18 -16.57 -23.79
CA GLY A 589 -37.91 -15.64 -22.92
C GLY A 589 -38.20 -14.25 -23.49
N ILE A 590 -37.92 -13.99 -24.77
CA ILE A 590 -38.31 -12.73 -25.41
C ILE A 590 -39.82 -12.74 -25.73
N GLU A 591 -40.53 -11.68 -25.35
CA GLU A 591 -41.98 -11.56 -25.57
C GLU A 591 -42.33 -11.57 -27.04
N ASN A 592 -43.28 -12.45 -27.47
CA ASN A 592 -43.72 -12.60 -28.85
C ASN A 592 -44.16 -11.27 -29.47
N GLN A 593 -44.79 -10.38 -28.68
CA GLN A 593 -45.29 -9.08 -29.16
C GLN A 593 -44.16 -8.10 -29.58
N ARG A 594 -42.94 -8.39 -29.20
CA ARG A 594 -41.74 -7.63 -29.59
C ARG A 594 -41.12 -8.10 -30.89
N LEU A 595 -41.65 -9.19 -31.51
CA LEU A 595 -41.01 -9.90 -32.60
C LEU A 595 -41.97 -10.01 -33.81
N VAL A 596 -41.50 -9.67 -35.00
CA VAL A 596 -42.22 -9.82 -36.27
C VAL A 596 -41.34 -10.60 -37.23
N ALA A 597 -41.84 -11.74 -37.74
CA ALA A 597 -41.16 -12.52 -38.80
C ALA A 597 -41.51 -12.01 -40.18
N LYS A 598 -40.50 -11.84 -41.04
CA LYS A 598 -40.72 -11.44 -42.44
C LYS A 598 -39.76 -12.14 -43.40
N GLY A 599 -40.31 -12.91 -44.31
CA GLY A 599 -39.57 -13.46 -45.43
C GLY A 599 -39.52 -12.48 -46.59
N TYR A 600 -38.34 -12.19 -47.06
CA TYR A 600 -38.11 -11.29 -48.21
C TYR A 600 -37.81 -12.07 -49.52
N GLY A 601 -37.61 -13.39 -49.41
CA GLY A 601 -37.25 -14.21 -50.57
C GLY A 601 -35.99 -13.67 -51.25
N LYS A 602 -36.03 -13.58 -52.55
CA LYS A 602 -35.00 -12.97 -53.40
C LYS A 602 -35.32 -11.50 -53.78
N GLY A 603 -36.43 -10.95 -53.28
CA GLY A 603 -36.92 -9.62 -53.67
C GLY A 603 -36.10 -8.44 -53.16
N VAL A 604 -35.30 -8.63 -52.13
CA VAL A 604 -34.46 -7.57 -51.51
C VAL A 604 -33.00 -8.02 -51.53
N PRO A 605 -32.26 -7.80 -52.64
CA PRO A 605 -30.85 -8.12 -52.71
C PRO A 605 -30.01 -7.28 -51.77
N LYS A 606 -28.89 -7.83 -51.27
CA LYS A 606 -27.94 -7.11 -50.41
C LYS A 606 -27.34 -5.91 -51.13
N SER A 607 -27.31 -4.77 -50.48
CA SER A 607 -26.53 -3.61 -50.91
C SER A 607 -25.13 -3.70 -50.31
N VAL A 608 -24.13 -3.40 -51.16
CA VAL A 608 -22.71 -3.38 -50.74
C VAL A 608 -22.47 -2.17 -49.82
N ASN A 609 -22.08 -2.42 -48.59
CA ASN A 609 -21.61 -1.38 -47.72
C ASN A 609 -20.09 -1.22 -47.85
N ARG A 610 -19.51 -0.24 -47.17
CA ARG A 610 -18.07 0.05 -47.19
C ARG A 610 -17.24 -1.16 -46.77
N LYS A 611 -17.61 -1.87 -45.68
CA LYS A 611 -16.93 -3.07 -45.20
C LYS A 611 -16.86 -4.19 -46.26
N LEU A 612 -17.91 -4.36 -47.01
CA LEU A 612 -17.93 -5.32 -48.12
C LEU A 612 -17.05 -4.88 -49.30
N SER A 613 -17.02 -3.58 -49.65
CA SER A 613 -16.13 -3.07 -50.69
C SER A 613 -14.66 -3.09 -50.27
N GLU A 614 -14.35 -2.92 -49.00
CA GLU A 614 -12.99 -3.08 -48.44
C GLU A 614 -12.54 -4.56 -48.42
N LYS A 615 -13.48 -5.49 -48.17
CA LYS A 615 -13.20 -6.93 -48.17
C LYS A 615 -13.09 -7.53 -49.58
N TYR A 616 -13.87 -7.00 -50.50
CA TYR A 616 -13.95 -7.49 -51.89
C TYR A 616 -13.71 -6.32 -52.84
N GLU A 617 -12.49 -6.10 -53.28
CA GLU A 617 -12.03 -4.97 -54.09
C GLU A 617 -12.84 -4.80 -55.42
N TRP A 618 -13.48 -5.87 -55.89
CA TRP A 618 -14.33 -5.87 -57.12
C TRP A 618 -15.77 -5.41 -56.87
N LEU A 619 -16.17 -5.17 -55.60
CA LEU A 619 -17.47 -4.63 -55.23
C LEU A 619 -17.37 -3.14 -54.92
N GLN A 620 -18.30 -2.33 -55.43
CA GLN A 620 -18.36 -0.90 -55.11
C GLN A 620 -19.46 -0.61 -54.07
N THR A 621 -19.17 0.28 -53.14
CA THR A 621 -20.15 0.72 -52.13
C THR A 621 -21.39 1.26 -52.80
N GLY A 622 -22.58 0.81 -52.34
CA GLY A 622 -23.90 1.18 -52.89
C GLY A 622 -24.43 0.25 -53.98
N GLU A 623 -23.61 -0.64 -54.55
CA GLU A 623 -24.09 -1.64 -55.51
C GLU A 623 -25.11 -2.60 -54.90
N LYS A 624 -26.10 -3.00 -55.65
CA LYS A 624 -27.08 -4.02 -55.24
C LYS A 624 -26.77 -5.35 -55.93
N LEU A 625 -26.63 -6.41 -55.12
CA LEU A 625 -26.32 -7.75 -55.61
C LEU A 625 -27.54 -8.43 -56.24
N THR A 626 -28.09 -7.81 -57.33
CA THR A 626 -29.21 -8.29 -58.07
C THR A 626 -28.84 -9.50 -58.96
N GLU A 627 -29.84 -10.27 -59.44
CA GLU A 627 -29.61 -11.38 -60.34
C GLU A 627 -28.83 -10.94 -61.59
N SER A 628 -29.19 -9.78 -62.19
CA SER A 628 -28.51 -9.21 -63.34
C SER A 628 -27.11 -8.76 -63.11
N PHE A 629 -26.81 -8.30 -61.91
CA PHE A 629 -25.42 -7.96 -61.43
C PHE A 629 -24.61 -9.24 -61.31
N ILE A 630 -25.15 -10.24 -60.61
CA ILE A 630 -24.45 -11.50 -60.28
C ILE A 630 -24.13 -12.26 -61.61
N ALA A 631 -25.06 -12.30 -62.59
CA ALA A 631 -24.81 -12.98 -63.81
C ALA A 631 -23.63 -12.46 -64.66
N LYS A 632 -23.17 -11.22 -64.37
CA LYS A 632 -22.04 -10.60 -65.06
C LYS A 632 -20.73 -10.92 -64.40
N GLN A 633 -20.71 -11.51 -63.17
CA GLN A 633 -19.52 -11.79 -62.40
C GLN A 633 -18.87 -13.13 -62.77
N LEU A 634 -17.60 -13.32 -62.41
CA LEU A 634 -16.91 -14.61 -62.47
C LEU A 634 -17.63 -15.64 -61.58
N LYS A 635 -17.58 -16.94 -61.92
CA LYS A 635 -18.31 -17.99 -61.18
C LYS A 635 -18.08 -17.98 -59.67
N ASP A 636 -16.83 -17.75 -59.23
CA ASP A 636 -16.50 -17.69 -57.80
C ASP A 636 -17.15 -16.46 -57.16
N ASN A 637 -17.11 -15.32 -57.82
CA ASN A 637 -17.75 -14.08 -57.36
C ASN A 637 -19.28 -14.18 -57.31
N GLN A 638 -19.89 -14.96 -58.27
CA GLN A 638 -21.33 -15.24 -58.24
C GLN A 638 -21.73 -15.96 -56.94
N GLU A 639 -20.94 -16.96 -56.49
CA GLU A 639 -21.27 -17.69 -55.28
C GLU A 639 -21.05 -16.80 -54.02
N ILE A 640 -20.04 -15.93 -54.01
CA ILE A 640 -19.87 -14.92 -52.97
C ILE A 640 -21.11 -14.01 -52.88
N CYS A 641 -21.59 -13.49 -54.00
CA CYS A 641 -22.81 -12.68 -54.04
C CYS A 641 -24.04 -13.44 -53.51
N ASN A 642 -24.16 -14.71 -53.90
CA ASN A 642 -25.25 -15.58 -53.45
C ASN A 642 -25.18 -15.82 -51.94
N GLN A 643 -23.99 -16.03 -51.38
CA GLN A 643 -23.79 -16.16 -49.94
C GLN A 643 -24.19 -14.87 -49.20
N LEU A 644 -23.79 -13.70 -49.69
CA LEU A 644 -24.15 -12.40 -49.12
C LEU A 644 -25.68 -12.14 -49.18
N ASN A 645 -26.33 -12.64 -50.20
CA ASN A 645 -27.79 -12.55 -50.31
C ASN A 645 -28.54 -13.52 -49.38
N ARG A 646 -27.97 -14.70 -49.05
CA ARG A 646 -28.52 -15.65 -48.07
C ARG A 646 -28.18 -15.14 -46.66
N ARG A 647 -28.97 -14.26 -46.11
CA ARG A 647 -28.74 -13.62 -44.84
C ARG A 647 -29.98 -13.57 -43.96
N THR A 648 -29.77 -13.45 -42.70
CA THR A 648 -30.77 -13.09 -41.69
C THR A 648 -30.36 -11.76 -41.09
N GLU A 649 -31.28 -10.83 -41.00
CA GLU A 649 -31.05 -9.50 -40.43
C GLU A 649 -32.23 -9.10 -39.54
N PHE A 650 -32.02 -8.21 -38.58
CA PHE A 650 -33.11 -7.58 -37.86
C PHE A 650 -33.14 -6.09 -38.11
N ARG A 651 -34.31 -5.48 -37.98
CA ARG A 651 -34.45 -4.03 -37.92
C ARG A 651 -35.39 -3.64 -36.80
N VAL A 652 -35.08 -2.51 -36.17
CA VAL A 652 -35.92 -1.95 -35.11
C VAL A 652 -37.19 -1.38 -35.74
N ILE A 653 -38.33 -1.80 -35.23
CA ILE A 653 -39.66 -1.30 -35.69
C ILE A 653 -40.33 -0.40 -34.63
N LYS A 654 -39.92 -0.52 -33.36
CA LYS A 654 -40.46 0.30 -32.29
C LYS A 654 -39.43 0.38 -31.15
N THR A 655 -39.26 1.56 -30.56
CA THR A 655 -38.34 1.80 -29.42
C THR A 655 -39.09 2.17 -28.13
N THR A 656 -40.41 2.12 -28.15
CA THR A 656 -41.29 2.54 -27.03
C THR A 656 -42.25 1.43 -26.62
N TYR A 657 -41.89 0.16 -26.85
CA TYR A 657 -42.71 -0.98 -26.45
C TYR A 657 -42.92 -0.99 -24.92
N GLY A 658 -44.17 -1.12 -24.48
CA GLY A 658 -44.53 -1.15 -23.09
C GLY A 658 -44.36 0.18 -22.30
N LEU A 659 -43.94 1.27 -22.97
CA LEU A 659 -43.81 2.60 -22.34
C LEU A 659 -45.07 3.47 -22.51
N LEU A 660 -45.83 3.26 -23.56
CA LEU A 660 -46.98 4.07 -23.90
C LEU A 660 -48.25 3.20 -23.97
N ASP A 661 -49.38 3.73 -23.51
CA ASP A 661 -50.72 3.14 -23.71
C ASP A 661 -51.19 3.27 -25.17
N LYS A 662 -52.42 2.80 -25.45
CA LYS A 662 -53.02 2.86 -26.77
C LYS A 662 -53.24 4.29 -27.29
N ASP A 663 -53.31 5.26 -26.36
CA ASP A 663 -53.54 6.68 -26.65
C ASP A 663 -52.24 7.48 -26.69
N GLY A 664 -51.08 6.82 -26.58
CA GLY A 664 -49.76 7.44 -26.64
C GLY A 664 -49.32 8.12 -25.33
N LYS A 665 -50.02 7.88 -24.20
CA LYS A 665 -49.60 8.38 -22.87
C LYS A 665 -48.68 7.41 -22.18
N LEU A 666 -47.71 7.93 -21.44
CA LEU A 666 -46.78 7.13 -20.62
C LEU A 666 -47.55 6.27 -19.58
N LEU A 667 -47.40 4.98 -19.68
CA LEU A 667 -47.82 4.05 -18.64
C LEU A 667 -47.04 4.39 -17.36
N ASN A 668 -47.74 4.53 -16.24
CA ASN A 668 -47.25 5.03 -14.96
C ASN A 668 -45.80 4.61 -14.63
N LYS A 669 -44.97 5.59 -14.18
CA LYS A 669 -43.65 5.33 -13.62
C LYS A 669 -43.74 4.28 -12.52
N PRO A 670 -42.85 3.29 -12.48
CA PRO A 670 -42.71 2.43 -11.31
C PRO A 670 -42.45 3.32 -10.09
N GLN A 671 -43.30 3.22 -9.06
CA GLN A 671 -43.07 3.85 -7.76
C GLN A 671 -41.75 3.33 -7.23
N ARG A 672 -40.81 4.23 -6.91
CA ARG A 672 -39.63 3.88 -6.14
C ARG A 672 -40.10 3.12 -4.90
N PRO A 673 -39.53 1.95 -4.56
CA PRO A 673 -39.86 1.31 -3.31
C PRO A 673 -39.54 2.29 -2.17
N SER A 674 -40.55 2.62 -1.37
CA SER A 674 -40.41 3.41 -0.16
C SER A 674 -39.39 2.68 0.74
N LYS A 675 -38.31 3.37 1.16
CA LYS A 675 -37.47 2.89 2.25
C LYS A 675 -38.36 2.58 3.46
N LYS A 676 -38.61 1.30 3.73
CA LYS A 676 -39.04 0.88 5.02
C LYS A 676 -37.87 1.10 5.97
N GLN A 677 -38.02 2.08 6.85
CA GLN A 677 -37.28 2.13 8.10
C GLN A 677 -37.64 0.87 8.89
N ASN A 678 -36.72 -0.07 8.97
CA ASN A 678 -36.71 -1.05 10.06
C ASN A 678 -35.54 -0.61 10.96
N GLU A 679 -35.89 0.15 11.98
CA GLU A 679 -35.15 0.20 13.22
C GLU A 679 -35.28 -1.16 13.88
N ASN A 680 -34.17 -1.85 14.02
CA ASN A 680 -33.98 -2.86 15.03
C ASN A 680 -32.63 -2.59 15.68
N PRO A 681 -32.60 -2.19 16.97
CA PRO A 681 -31.35 -2.02 17.69
C PRO A 681 -31.07 -3.37 18.37
N ASP A 682 -30.11 -4.09 17.86
CA ASP A 682 -29.34 -5.17 18.50
C ASP A 682 -28.69 -6.04 17.44
N ASP A 683 -27.46 -5.63 17.07
CA ASP A 683 -26.44 -6.53 16.55
C ASP A 683 -25.08 -5.76 16.55
N GLU A 684 -24.61 -5.44 17.76
CA GLU A 684 -23.17 -5.37 18.01
C GLU A 684 -22.70 -6.80 18.21
N LEU A 685 -21.93 -7.33 17.30
CA LEU A 685 -20.78 -8.22 17.60
C LEU A 685 -20.01 -8.62 16.32
N PHE A 686 -18.72 -8.37 16.36
CA PHE A 686 -17.64 -9.04 15.63
C PHE A 686 -17.57 -8.94 14.10
N LEU A 687 -16.68 -8.07 13.63
CA LEU A 687 -15.82 -8.40 12.49
C LEU A 687 -14.44 -7.81 12.72
N ILE A 688 -13.56 -8.66 13.21
CA ILE A 688 -12.11 -8.54 13.08
C ILE A 688 -11.77 -9.14 11.70
N GLN A 689 -11.39 -8.29 10.78
CA GLN A 689 -10.55 -8.66 9.64
C GLN A 689 -9.61 -7.50 9.30
#